data_a456d87169044ee8709243a4c0676beb
#
_entry.id   a456d87169044ee8709243a4c0676beb
#
_cell.length_a   1.000
_cell.length_b   1.000
_cell.length_c   1.000
_cell.angle_alpha   90.00
_cell.angle_beta   90.00
_cell.angle_gamma   90.00
#
_symmetry.space_group_name_H-M   'P 1'
#
loop_
_entity.id
_entity.type
_entity.pdbx_description
1 polymer ?
#
loop_
_entity_poly.entity_id
_entity_poly.type
_entity_poly.pdbx_seq_one_letter_code
_entity_poly.pdbx_strand_id
1 'polypeptide(L)'
;MRESNNIPEVFGSMVFNEAAMEQYVAAEAVAAWRQCLEQDQPLTLEVANEIAAGMKQWALEHGATHFTHWFQPLNGVTAEKHDSFISPVPGGKITMEFSGKELVRGEPDASSFPSGGLRATFEARGYSAWDPTSFAFIKDGSLCIPTVFCSYGGDALDKKTPLLRSMEAVSREAVRILRLFGDEQTHRVTPQVGAEQEYFLIDKALYEKREDLKFCGRTLFGAKPPKGQELDDHYFGAIRPRVAAYMQDLDRELWKLGVLSKTKHNEVAPSQHEMAPIYCDCNAANDQNQLAMEVMKKVADRHGLVCLLHEKPFAGVNGSGKHNNWSLGTDTGKNLFSPGKTPSQNAQFLLFLAAFVAGVDEYQELLRSTVAFAGNDHRLGAQEAPPAVISIFLGTELEDIIDSIVSEQDYTEKTGRQLRIGVDVLPTIPQDTTDRNRTSPLAFTGNKFEFRMPGSSQSIAGPNTILNTIMAEELGRFADRLTGAADFQQALNILLREVFQRHRRIIFGGNGYDSAWMAEAERRGLVNLPNTAAALPAYILPKNVALMTKHGVYTTSEMMARHEIHMEKYCKLISIEAATLVDMVQHSILHAASRYEGVLCQTILQKKQALPHADCRVETALAESILTLNGELLDDTVALKTALETAPETDGEHMLRYYHDTIFVQMNKVRASIDKLETLVAGDYWPYPRYTDLLFSV
;
A
#
# COMPACT_ATOMS: atom_id res chain seq x y z
N MET A 1 -4.61 -30.44 21.24
CA MET A 1 -3.53 -29.85 22.06
C MET A 1 -3.94 -28.46 22.45
N ARG A 2 -3.76 -28.04 23.71
CA ARG A 2 -3.91 -26.62 24.05
C ARG A 2 -2.81 -25.87 23.30
N GLU A 3 -3.15 -24.94 22.44
CA GLU A 3 -2.17 -24.10 21.75
C GLU A 3 -1.31 -23.37 22.80
N SER A 4 0.00 -23.33 22.57
CA SER A 4 0.93 -22.64 23.46
C SER A 4 0.57 -21.15 23.53
N ASN A 5 0.50 -20.60 24.74
CA ASN A 5 0.37 -19.15 24.94
C ASN A 5 1.76 -18.45 25.01
N ASN A 6 2.85 -19.22 24.81
CA ASN A 6 4.20 -18.69 24.80
C ASN A 6 4.51 -18.08 23.42
N ILE A 7 4.43 -16.77 23.29
CA ILE A 7 4.64 -16.05 22.04
C ILE A 7 5.99 -16.37 21.38
N PRO A 8 7.13 -16.41 22.12
CA PRO A 8 8.41 -16.84 21.55
C PRO A 8 8.41 -18.22 20.88
N GLU A 9 7.58 -19.16 21.34
CA GLU A 9 7.43 -20.48 20.73
C GLU A 9 6.47 -20.46 19.51
N VAL A 10 5.53 -19.53 19.50
CA VAL A 10 4.58 -19.37 18.40
C VAL A 10 5.20 -18.64 17.22
N PHE A 11 6.07 -17.65 17.50
CA PHE A 11 6.65 -16.80 16.47
C PHE A 11 7.50 -17.60 15.48
N GLY A 12 7.16 -17.48 14.19
CA GLY A 12 7.84 -18.18 13.10
C GLY A 12 7.66 -19.71 13.08
N SER A 13 6.72 -20.26 13.89
CA SER A 13 6.50 -21.70 13.95
C SER A 13 6.05 -22.32 12.62
N MET A 14 5.51 -21.52 11.71
CA MET A 14 5.10 -21.92 10.36
C MET A 14 6.01 -21.33 9.27
N VAL A 15 7.26 -20.99 9.63
CA VAL A 15 8.25 -20.43 8.69
C VAL A 15 9.48 -21.33 8.67
N PHE A 16 9.92 -21.72 7.48
CA PHE A 16 11.17 -22.43 7.27
C PHE A 16 12.33 -21.43 7.31
N ASN A 17 12.53 -20.85 8.50
CA ASN A 17 13.58 -19.88 8.77
C ASN A 17 14.95 -20.55 8.99
N GLU A 18 15.96 -19.76 9.26
CA GLU A 18 17.32 -20.25 9.47
C GLU A 18 17.43 -21.29 10.59
N ALA A 19 16.71 -21.10 11.69
CA ALA A 19 16.67 -22.05 12.79
C ALA A 19 16.02 -23.39 12.40
N ALA A 20 15.01 -23.36 11.53
CA ALA A 20 14.44 -24.58 10.95
C ALA A 20 15.40 -25.21 9.95
N MET A 21 16.09 -24.42 9.12
CA MET A 21 17.11 -24.95 8.20
C MET A 21 18.21 -25.69 8.97
N GLU A 22 18.71 -25.15 10.08
CA GLU A 22 19.76 -25.79 10.91
C GLU A 22 19.32 -27.14 11.50
N GLN A 23 18.02 -27.39 11.66
CA GLN A 23 17.47 -28.63 12.17
C GLN A 23 17.25 -29.70 11.09
N TYR A 24 16.90 -29.28 9.87
CA TYR A 24 16.44 -30.17 8.80
C TYR A 24 17.40 -30.30 7.62
N VAL A 25 18.39 -29.41 7.51
CA VAL A 25 19.35 -29.35 6.39
C VAL A 25 20.77 -29.57 6.89
N ALA A 26 21.61 -30.24 6.11
CA ALA A 26 23.01 -30.44 6.46
C ALA A 26 23.76 -29.11 6.67
N ALA A 27 24.62 -29.05 7.67
CA ALA A 27 25.32 -27.82 8.05
C ALA A 27 26.13 -27.19 6.90
N GLU A 28 26.71 -28.04 6.05
CA GLU A 28 27.47 -27.62 4.86
C GLU A 28 26.58 -26.93 3.83
N ALA A 29 25.34 -27.39 3.63
CA ALA A 29 24.40 -26.79 2.71
C ALA A 29 23.85 -25.46 3.26
N VAL A 30 23.59 -25.36 4.57
CA VAL A 30 23.22 -24.10 5.23
C VAL A 30 24.35 -23.06 5.12
N ALA A 31 25.60 -23.49 5.35
CA ALA A 31 26.77 -22.62 5.20
C ALA A 31 26.93 -22.13 3.74
N ALA A 32 26.74 -23.00 2.76
CA ALA A 32 26.77 -22.64 1.34
C ALA A 32 25.65 -21.68 0.96
N TRP A 33 24.43 -21.86 1.48
CA TRP A 33 23.32 -20.93 1.29
C TRP A 33 23.65 -19.54 1.88
N ARG A 34 24.16 -19.46 3.12
CA ARG A 34 24.61 -18.19 3.72
C ARG A 34 25.66 -17.48 2.84
N GLN A 35 26.66 -18.24 2.41
CA GLN A 35 27.74 -17.71 1.57
C GLN A 35 27.19 -17.16 0.23
N CYS A 36 26.23 -17.86 -0.40
CA CYS A 36 25.58 -17.36 -1.63
C CYS A 36 24.87 -16.03 -1.41
N LEU A 37 24.17 -15.87 -0.28
CA LEU A 37 23.50 -14.60 0.06
C LEU A 37 24.49 -13.47 0.37
N GLU A 38 25.58 -13.77 1.08
CA GLU A 38 26.61 -12.79 1.41
C GLU A 38 27.41 -12.32 0.19
N GLN A 39 27.64 -13.23 -0.78
CA GLN A 39 28.45 -12.98 -1.97
C GLN A 39 27.66 -12.65 -3.23
N ASP A 40 26.33 -12.52 -3.14
CA ASP A 40 25.42 -12.33 -4.27
C ASP A 40 25.61 -13.37 -5.39
N GLN A 41 25.81 -14.65 -5.02
CA GLN A 41 26.04 -15.74 -5.98
C GLN A 41 24.82 -16.68 -6.07
N PRO A 42 24.53 -17.22 -7.26
CA PRO A 42 23.44 -18.18 -7.41
C PRO A 42 23.74 -19.51 -6.69
N LEU A 43 22.71 -20.08 -6.08
CA LEU A 43 22.78 -21.41 -5.47
C LEU A 43 23.02 -22.51 -6.50
N THR A 44 23.87 -23.49 -6.17
CA THR A 44 24.01 -24.69 -6.98
C THR A 44 22.82 -25.63 -6.82
N LEU A 45 22.56 -26.47 -7.84
CA LEU A 45 21.47 -27.44 -7.76
C LEU A 45 21.68 -28.48 -6.64
N GLU A 46 22.94 -28.79 -6.28
CA GLU A 46 23.24 -29.67 -5.17
C GLU A 46 22.78 -29.12 -3.84
N VAL A 47 23.14 -27.87 -3.54
CA VAL A 47 22.69 -27.16 -2.33
C VAL A 47 21.15 -27.02 -2.34
N ALA A 48 20.56 -26.72 -3.48
CA ALA A 48 19.11 -26.62 -3.62
C ALA A 48 18.40 -27.98 -3.34
N ASN A 49 18.98 -29.11 -3.73
CA ASN A 49 18.43 -30.43 -3.44
C ASN A 49 18.46 -30.74 -1.92
N GLU A 50 19.55 -30.41 -1.23
CA GLU A 50 19.65 -30.60 0.22
C GLU A 50 18.62 -29.73 0.96
N ILE A 51 18.49 -28.47 0.57
CA ILE A 51 17.49 -27.56 1.15
C ILE A 51 16.07 -28.06 0.86
N ALA A 52 15.78 -28.48 -0.37
CA ALA A 52 14.46 -29.01 -0.74
C ALA A 52 14.07 -30.24 0.06
N ALA A 53 15.03 -31.16 0.30
CA ALA A 53 14.80 -32.34 1.10
C ALA A 53 14.44 -32.01 2.56
N GLY A 54 15.19 -31.09 3.19
CA GLY A 54 14.92 -30.62 4.54
C GLY A 54 13.62 -29.84 4.63
N MET A 55 13.37 -28.96 3.68
CA MET A 55 12.14 -28.16 3.59
C MET A 55 10.90 -29.05 3.45
N LYS A 56 10.96 -30.09 2.62
CA LYS A 56 9.89 -31.09 2.47
C LYS A 56 9.63 -31.81 3.78
N GLN A 57 10.68 -32.33 4.43
CA GLN A 57 10.54 -33.04 5.70
C GLN A 57 9.87 -32.16 6.74
N TRP A 58 10.36 -30.94 6.91
CA TRP A 58 9.75 -29.94 7.80
C TRP A 58 8.29 -29.69 7.45
N ALA A 59 7.98 -29.48 6.18
CA ALA A 59 6.62 -29.18 5.72
C ALA A 59 5.65 -30.33 6.02
N LEU A 60 6.05 -31.58 5.78
CA LEU A 60 5.23 -32.77 6.08
C LEU A 60 4.97 -32.90 7.59
N GLU A 61 5.99 -32.69 8.44
CA GLU A 61 5.85 -32.72 9.89
C GLU A 61 4.92 -31.60 10.42
N HIS A 62 4.81 -30.49 9.71
CA HIS A 62 3.88 -29.38 10.00
C HIS A 62 2.52 -29.51 9.28
N GLY A 63 2.24 -30.66 8.65
CA GLY A 63 0.94 -31.00 8.09
C GLY A 63 0.69 -30.51 6.67
N ALA A 64 1.70 -30.01 5.97
CA ALA A 64 1.56 -29.65 4.56
C ALA A 64 1.51 -30.92 3.68
N THR A 65 0.63 -30.91 2.69
CA THR A 65 0.46 -31.98 1.69
C THR A 65 0.81 -31.52 0.28
N HIS A 66 0.88 -30.21 0.09
CA HIS A 66 1.13 -29.54 -1.17
C HIS A 66 2.22 -28.49 -1.01
N PHE A 67 2.78 -28.06 -2.13
CA PHE A 67 3.64 -26.87 -2.23
C PHE A 67 3.15 -25.94 -3.35
N THR A 68 3.54 -24.69 -3.29
CA THR A 68 3.26 -23.69 -4.31
C THR A 68 4.40 -22.69 -4.42
N HIS A 69 4.69 -22.26 -5.64
CA HIS A 69 5.46 -21.05 -5.87
C HIS A 69 4.55 -19.85 -5.62
N TRP A 70 4.84 -19.09 -4.58
CA TRP A 70 4.08 -17.94 -4.14
C TRP A 70 4.71 -16.65 -4.67
N PHE A 71 4.02 -15.90 -5.54
CA PHE A 71 4.54 -14.71 -6.20
C PHE A 71 3.48 -13.61 -6.33
N GLN A 72 3.91 -12.40 -6.72
CA GLN A 72 3.10 -11.20 -6.76
C GLN A 72 2.98 -10.66 -8.20
N PRO A 73 2.03 -11.16 -9.00
CA PRO A 73 1.80 -10.66 -10.35
C PRO A 73 1.29 -9.22 -10.35
N LEU A 74 1.22 -8.59 -11.53
CA LEU A 74 0.87 -7.18 -11.67
C LEU A 74 -0.61 -6.86 -11.40
N ASN A 75 -1.45 -7.87 -11.16
CA ASN A 75 -2.86 -7.69 -10.81
C ASN A 75 -3.11 -7.20 -9.37
N GLY A 76 -2.09 -7.28 -8.50
CA GLY A 76 -2.17 -6.76 -7.12
C GLY A 76 -2.54 -7.78 -6.05
N VAL A 77 -2.72 -9.06 -6.42
CA VAL A 77 -2.90 -10.19 -5.49
C VAL A 77 -1.69 -11.11 -5.55
N THR A 78 -1.60 -12.07 -4.64
CA THR A 78 -0.64 -13.16 -4.70
C THR A 78 -1.16 -14.29 -5.58
N ALA A 79 -0.28 -14.95 -6.31
CA ALA A 79 -0.61 -16.09 -7.16
C ALA A 79 -0.07 -17.38 -6.56
N GLU A 80 -0.88 -18.43 -6.64
CA GLU A 80 -0.60 -19.75 -6.10
C GLU A 80 -1.12 -20.82 -7.07
N LYS A 81 -0.29 -21.83 -7.32
CA LYS A 81 -0.70 -23.06 -8.00
C LYS A 81 -0.17 -24.22 -7.18
N HIS A 82 -1.08 -24.90 -6.47
CA HIS A 82 -0.71 -25.94 -5.51
C HIS A 82 -0.47 -27.27 -6.21
N ASP A 83 0.73 -27.79 -6.10
CA ASP A 83 1.11 -29.12 -6.55
C ASP A 83 1.31 -30.03 -5.34
N SER A 84 0.80 -31.25 -5.40
CA SER A 84 0.96 -32.24 -4.34
C SER A 84 2.39 -32.80 -4.32
N PHE A 85 2.91 -33.13 -3.15
CA PHE A 85 4.18 -33.87 -3.03
C PHE A 85 4.09 -35.33 -3.54
N ILE A 86 2.93 -35.81 -3.98
CA ILE A 86 2.70 -37.19 -4.37
C ILE A 86 3.45 -37.53 -5.66
N SER A 87 4.28 -38.56 -5.64
CA SER A 87 4.90 -39.19 -6.80
C SER A 87 4.51 -40.69 -6.89
N PRO A 88 4.10 -41.16 -8.07
CA PRO A 88 3.74 -42.57 -8.24
C PRO A 88 4.97 -43.45 -8.23
N VAL A 89 4.87 -44.59 -7.51
CA VAL A 89 5.89 -45.64 -7.53
C VAL A 89 5.31 -47.00 -7.99
N PRO A 90 6.12 -47.93 -8.47
CA PRO A 90 5.64 -49.22 -8.93
C PRO A 90 4.76 -49.94 -7.89
N GLY A 91 3.75 -50.66 -8.36
CA GLY A 91 2.83 -51.40 -7.52
C GLY A 91 1.64 -50.64 -6.99
N GLY A 92 1.31 -49.49 -7.60
CA GLY A 92 0.13 -48.70 -7.23
C GLY A 92 0.28 -47.92 -5.89
N LYS A 93 1.52 -47.76 -5.45
CA LYS A 93 1.86 -46.98 -4.25
C LYS A 93 2.34 -45.58 -4.62
N ILE A 94 2.46 -44.72 -3.63
CA ILE A 94 2.98 -43.36 -3.79
C ILE A 94 4.17 -43.13 -2.86
N THR A 95 5.02 -42.20 -3.22
CA THR A 95 6.00 -41.57 -2.34
C THR A 95 5.74 -40.06 -2.28
N MET A 96 6.38 -39.37 -1.35
CA MET A 96 6.33 -37.92 -1.24
C MET A 96 7.68 -37.36 -1.69
N GLU A 97 7.70 -36.61 -2.79
CA GLU A 97 8.91 -36.06 -3.42
C GLU A 97 8.83 -34.54 -3.55
N PHE A 98 9.97 -33.91 -3.43
CA PHE A 98 10.21 -32.50 -3.71
C PHE A 98 11.71 -32.32 -3.94
N SER A 99 12.07 -31.90 -5.13
CA SER A 99 13.46 -31.78 -5.57
C SER A 99 13.93 -30.33 -5.56
N GLY A 100 15.25 -30.14 -5.55
CA GLY A 100 15.83 -28.80 -5.73
C GLY A 100 15.44 -28.15 -7.07
N LYS A 101 15.15 -28.94 -8.10
CA LYS A 101 14.63 -28.42 -9.36
C LYS A 101 13.24 -27.80 -9.18
N GLU A 102 12.35 -28.45 -8.42
CA GLU A 102 11.01 -27.96 -8.10
C GLU A 102 11.06 -26.78 -7.14
N LEU A 103 12.04 -26.73 -6.22
CA LEU A 103 12.28 -25.59 -5.36
C LEU A 103 12.71 -24.36 -6.17
N VAL A 104 13.74 -24.53 -7.02
CA VAL A 104 14.39 -23.40 -7.71
C VAL A 104 13.53 -22.82 -8.82
N ARG A 105 12.74 -23.65 -9.53
CA ARG A 105 12.02 -23.23 -10.74
C ARG A 105 10.65 -23.88 -10.86
N GLY A 106 9.66 -23.04 -11.17
CA GLY A 106 8.34 -23.45 -11.63
C GLY A 106 8.06 -22.98 -13.05
N GLU A 107 7.07 -23.58 -13.69
CA GLU A 107 6.59 -23.21 -15.04
C GLU A 107 5.06 -22.96 -14.99
N PRO A 108 4.57 -21.88 -14.31
CA PRO A 108 3.16 -21.58 -14.28
C PRO A 108 2.65 -21.15 -15.66
N ASP A 109 1.36 -21.37 -15.89
CA ASP A 109 0.67 -20.82 -17.06
C ASP A 109 0.56 -19.30 -16.93
N ALA A 110 1.21 -18.57 -17.83
CA ALA A 110 1.23 -17.11 -17.86
C ALA A 110 0.12 -16.51 -18.74
N SER A 111 -0.72 -17.31 -19.38
CA SER A 111 -1.70 -16.83 -20.37
C SER A 111 -2.73 -15.86 -19.79
N SER A 112 -3.08 -16.00 -18.51
CA SER A 112 -4.08 -15.17 -17.82
C SER A 112 -3.49 -14.01 -17.02
N PHE A 113 -2.16 -13.88 -16.94
CA PHE A 113 -1.54 -12.78 -16.20
C PHE A 113 -1.43 -11.51 -17.05
N PRO A 114 -1.64 -10.32 -16.45
CA PRO A 114 -1.44 -9.05 -17.15
C PRO A 114 0.01 -8.95 -17.65
N SER A 115 0.20 -8.72 -18.93
CA SER A 115 1.53 -8.65 -19.54
C SER A 115 1.83 -7.34 -20.28
N GLY A 116 0.81 -6.49 -20.54
CA GLY A 116 0.99 -5.22 -21.22
C GLY A 116 1.78 -5.34 -22.54
N GLY A 117 1.53 -6.39 -23.30
CA GLY A 117 2.22 -6.65 -24.57
C GLY A 117 3.58 -7.35 -24.46
N LEU A 118 4.13 -7.60 -23.25
CA LEU A 118 5.39 -8.35 -23.10
C LEU A 118 5.29 -9.83 -23.50
N ARG A 119 4.10 -10.35 -23.61
CA ARG A 119 3.82 -11.72 -24.00
C ARG A 119 2.97 -11.72 -25.27
N ALA A 120 3.38 -12.50 -26.29
CA ALA A 120 2.52 -12.73 -27.44
C ALA A 120 1.28 -13.54 -27.06
N THR A 121 0.17 -13.35 -27.77
CA THR A 121 -1.12 -13.99 -27.46
C THR A 121 -1.06 -15.51 -27.38
N PHE A 122 -0.19 -16.14 -28.18
CA PHE A 122 0.00 -17.60 -28.22
C PHE A 122 0.98 -18.12 -27.16
N GLU A 123 1.71 -17.26 -26.47
CA GLU A 123 2.65 -17.67 -25.41
C GLU A 123 1.89 -17.92 -24.11
N ALA A 124 1.99 -19.12 -23.56
CA ALA A 124 1.34 -19.49 -22.30
C ALA A 124 2.35 -19.74 -21.17
N ARG A 125 3.62 -20.02 -21.52
CA ARG A 125 4.64 -20.38 -20.52
C ARG A 125 5.22 -19.14 -19.83
N GLY A 126 5.30 -19.19 -18.51
CA GLY A 126 6.10 -18.30 -17.69
C GLY A 126 7.05 -19.10 -16.79
N TYR A 127 7.93 -18.43 -16.11
CA TYR A 127 8.87 -19.02 -15.16
C TYR A 127 8.77 -18.34 -13.82
N SER A 128 8.69 -19.12 -12.75
CA SER A 128 8.93 -18.65 -11.40
C SER A 128 10.29 -19.14 -10.92
N ALA A 129 11.00 -18.30 -10.18
CA ALA A 129 12.29 -18.65 -9.60
C ALA A 129 12.28 -18.35 -8.10
N TRP A 130 12.78 -19.31 -7.31
CA TRP A 130 12.89 -19.16 -5.86
C TRP A 130 13.70 -17.92 -5.49
N ASP A 131 13.19 -17.19 -4.52
CA ASP A 131 13.91 -16.10 -3.86
C ASP A 131 14.49 -16.60 -2.54
N PRO A 132 15.79 -16.90 -2.47
CA PRO A 132 16.41 -17.43 -1.26
C PRO A 132 16.58 -16.40 -0.15
N THR A 133 16.26 -15.12 -0.41
CA THR A 133 16.29 -14.03 0.58
C THR A 133 14.98 -13.91 1.36
N SER A 134 13.95 -14.67 0.99
CA SER A 134 12.65 -14.72 1.66
C SER A 134 12.33 -16.15 2.08
N PHE A 135 11.96 -16.34 3.34
CA PHE A 135 11.70 -17.67 3.88
C PHE A 135 10.38 -18.26 3.40
N ALA A 136 10.39 -19.56 3.09
CA ALA A 136 9.17 -20.32 2.82
C ALA A 136 8.34 -20.48 4.09
N PHE A 137 7.03 -20.61 3.93
CA PHE A 137 6.11 -20.70 5.06
C PHE A 137 4.95 -21.66 4.74
N ILE A 138 4.28 -22.16 5.79
CA ILE A 138 3.10 -23.01 5.62
C ILE A 138 1.84 -22.20 5.89
N LYS A 139 0.95 -22.22 4.89
CA LYS A 139 -0.38 -21.60 4.93
C LYS A 139 -1.40 -22.57 4.34
N ASP A 140 -2.53 -22.75 5.01
CA ASP A 140 -3.64 -23.60 4.55
C ASP A 140 -3.22 -25.02 4.12
N GLY A 141 -2.27 -25.64 4.84
CA GLY A 141 -1.77 -26.98 4.55
C GLY A 141 -0.88 -27.09 3.32
N SER A 142 -0.36 -25.97 2.83
CA SER A 142 0.57 -25.89 1.71
C SER A 142 1.86 -25.17 2.09
N LEU A 143 2.98 -25.68 1.61
CA LEU A 143 4.27 -25.01 1.66
C LEU A 143 4.30 -23.91 0.58
N CYS A 144 4.30 -22.65 1.00
CA CYS A 144 4.40 -21.49 0.12
C CYS A 144 5.87 -21.06 0.00
N ILE A 145 6.39 -21.05 -1.22
CA ILE A 145 7.78 -20.73 -1.53
C ILE A 145 7.80 -19.36 -2.21
N PRO A 146 8.35 -18.31 -1.57
CA PRO A 146 8.45 -16.99 -2.20
C PRO A 146 9.30 -17.05 -3.48
N THR A 147 8.74 -16.54 -4.58
CA THR A 147 9.38 -16.58 -5.90
C THR A 147 9.20 -15.26 -6.63
N VAL A 148 10.07 -15.03 -7.61
CA VAL A 148 9.87 -14.05 -8.66
C VAL A 148 9.20 -14.70 -9.87
N PHE A 149 8.64 -13.89 -10.78
CA PHE A 149 7.93 -14.39 -11.94
C PHE A 149 8.28 -13.59 -13.21
N CYS A 150 8.61 -14.29 -14.29
CA CYS A 150 8.93 -13.68 -15.55
C CYS A 150 8.22 -14.37 -16.74
N SER A 151 8.15 -13.65 -17.86
CA SER A 151 7.66 -14.16 -19.14
C SER A 151 8.58 -15.24 -19.70
N TYR A 152 8.13 -15.91 -20.77
CA TYR A 152 8.98 -16.80 -21.55
C TYR A 152 10.24 -16.10 -22.09
N GLY A 153 10.13 -14.82 -22.45
CA GLY A 153 11.25 -13.97 -22.89
C GLY A 153 12.19 -13.49 -21.79
N GLY A 154 11.84 -13.70 -20.52
CA GLY A 154 12.64 -13.27 -19.36
C GLY A 154 12.27 -11.92 -18.78
N ASP A 155 11.28 -11.21 -19.32
CA ASP A 155 10.82 -9.95 -18.76
C ASP A 155 10.08 -10.17 -17.44
N ALA A 156 10.32 -9.31 -16.45
CA ALA A 156 9.67 -9.38 -15.15
C ALA A 156 8.17 -9.06 -15.25
N LEU A 157 7.32 -10.04 -14.91
CA LEU A 157 5.86 -9.91 -14.86
C LEU A 157 5.31 -9.84 -13.44
N ASP A 158 6.17 -9.56 -12.47
CA ASP A 158 5.84 -9.44 -11.05
C ASP A 158 6.26 -8.08 -10.48
N LYS A 159 5.95 -7.88 -9.20
CA LYS A 159 6.35 -6.67 -8.46
C LYS A 159 7.65 -6.86 -7.67
N LYS A 160 8.02 -8.10 -7.38
CA LYS A 160 9.16 -8.43 -6.53
C LYS A 160 10.50 -8.32 -7.27
N THR A 161 10.59 -8.75 -8.52
CA THR A 161 11.82 -8.66 -9.30
C THR A 161 12.37 -7.22 -9.39
N PRO A 162 11.57 -6.21 -9.74
CA PRO A 162 12.06 -4.83 -9.75
C PRO A 162 12.43 -4.32 -8.35
N LEU A 163 11.73 -4.76 -7.31
CA LEU A 163 12.07 -4.40 -5.93
C LEU A 163 13.47 -4.89 -5.57
N LEU A 164 13.77 -6.17 -5.82
CA LEU A 164 15.09 -6.76 -5.57
C LEU A 164 16.18 -6.05 -6.37
N ARG A 165 15.97 -5.81 -7.67
CA ARG A 165 16.92 -5.06 -8.52
C ARG A 165 17.19 -3.65 -7.97
N SER A 166 16.17 -2.97 -7.45
CA SER A 166 16.32 -1.63 -6.85
C SER A 166 17.08 -1.65 -5.52
N MET A 167 16.91 -2.72 -4.73
CA MET A 167 17.66 -2.92 -3.49
C MET A 167 19.15 -3.12 -3.77
N GLU A 168 19.51 -3.91 -4.79
CA GLU A 168 20.90 -4.06 -5.24
C GLU A 168 21.48 -2.75 -5.74
N ALA A 169 20.71 -1.99 -6.53
CA ALA A 169 21.13 -0.70 -7.06
C ALA A 169 21.48 0.31 -5.94
N VAL A 170 20.59 0.46 -4.94
CA VAL A 170 20.84 1.40 -3.83
C VAL A 170 21.96 0.91 -2.93
N SER A 171 22.07 -0.40 -2.69
CA SER A 171 23.17 -0.98 -1.93
C SER A 171 24.53 -0.64 -2.54
N ARG A 172 24.68 -0.88 -3.84
CA ARG A 172 25.91 -0.60 -4.59
C ARG A 172 26.35 0.85 -4.45
N GLU A 173 25.44 1.79 -4.67
CA GLU A 173 25.80 3.21 -4.64
C GLU A 173 26.00 3.73 -3.20
N ALA A 174 25.24 3.22 -2.24
CA ALA A 174 25.42 3.56 -0.82
C ALA A 174 26.77 3.07 -0.28
N VAL A 175 27.19 1.85 -0.63
CA VAL A 175 28.51 1.33 -0.26
C VAL A 175 29.63 2.17 -0.87
N ARG A 176 29.50 2.64 -2.13
CA ARG A 176 30.47 3.57 -2.73
C ARG A 176 30.62 4.85 -1.89
N ILE A 177 29.52 5.44 -1.43
CA ILE A 177 29.56 6.60 -0.54
C ILE A 177 30.24 6.26 0.79
N LEU A 178 29.89 5.14 1.42
CA LEU A 178 30.48 4.73 2.70
C LEU A 178 32.00 4.53 2.60
N ARG A 179 32.51 3.99 1.49
CA ARG A 179 33.96 3.91 1.22
C ARG A 179 34.64 5.27 1.21
N LEU A 180 33.97 6.30 0.65
CA LEU A 180 34.52 7.68 0.66
C LEU A 180 34.62 8.28 2.08
N PHE A 181 33.76 7.82 3.01
CA PHE A 181 33.82 8.15 4.44
C PHE A 181 34.78 7.24 5.23
N GLY A 182 35.50 6.31 4.57
CA GLY A 182 36.43 5.39 5.21
C GLY A 182 35.80 4.16 5.88
N ASP A 183 34.54 3.86 5.63
CA ASP A 183 33.89 2.62 6.14
C ASP A 183 34.28 1.45 5.23
N GLU A 184 35.28 0.67 5.66
CA GLU A 184 35.77 -0.53 4.98
C GLU A 184 35.01 -1.80 5.42
N GLN A 185 34.19 -1.73 6.47
CA GLN A 185 33.55 -2.89 7.08
C GLN A 185 32.17 -3.18 6.48
N THR A 186 31.45 -2.16 6.07
CA THR A 186 30.14 -2.32 5.47
C THR A 186 30.25 -2.90 4.06
N HIS A 187 29.66 -4.06 3.80
CA HIS A 187 29.63 -4.69 2.47
C HIS A 187 28.29 -4.53 1.78
N ARG A 188 27.21 -4.37 2.56
CA ARG A 188 25.84 -4.26 2.04
C ARG A 188 25.05 -3.20 2.79
N VAL A 189 24.23 -2.46 2.04
CA VAL A 189 23.23 -1.54 2.58
C VAL A 189 21.86 -2.01 2.12
N THR A 190 20.97 -2.22 3.09
CA THR A 190 19.62 -2.76 2.82
C THR A 190 18.57 -1.74 3.18
N PRO A 191 17.62 -1.42 2.27
CA PRO A 191 16.44 -0.65 2.63
C PRO A 191 15.63 -1.37 3.71
N GLN A 192 15.26 -0.64 4.76
CA GLN A 192 14.45 -1.13 5.87
C GLN A 192 13.06 -0.51 5.77
N VAL A 193 12.02 -1.34 5.86
CA VAL A 193 10.64 -0.89 5.66
C VAL A 193 9.73 -1.44 6.75
N GLY A 194 8.79 -0.60 7.20
CA GLY A 194 7.66 -0.97 8.03
C GLY A 194 6.40 -0.29 7.51
N ALA A 195 5.45 -1.04 7.01
CA ALA A 195 4.20 -0.52 6.48
C ALA A 195 3.08 -0.65 7.50
N GLU A 196 2.57 0.48 7.99
CA GLU A 196 1.40 0.55 8.86
C GLU A 196 0.15 0.27 8.03
N GLN A 197 -0.64 -0.73 8.39
CA GLN A 197 -1.80 -1.17 7.62
C GLN A 197 -3.09 -0.69 8.28
N GLU A 198 -3.74 0.30 7.68
CA GLU A 198 -5.09 0.71 8.04
C GLU A 198 -6.15 -0.14 7.32
N TYR A 199 -7.27 -0.37 7.98
CA TYR A 199 -8.38 -1.17 7.45
C TYR A 199 -9.70 -0.88 8.17
N PHE A 200 -10.83 -1.23 7.53
CA PHE A 200 -12.15 -1.22 8.16
C PHE A 200 -12.62 -2.64 8.48
N LEU A 201 -13.34 -2.78 9.58
CA LEU A 201 -14.08 -3.99 9.93
C LEU A 201 -15.57 -3.70 9.94
N ILE A 202 -16.34 -4.51 9.21
CA ILE A 202 -17.80 -4.41 9.20
C ILE A 202 -18.43 -5.77 9.44
N ASP A 203 -19.69 -5.79 9.87
CA ASP A 203 -20.45 -7.02 10.06
C ASP A 203 -20.68 -7.73 8.73
N LYS A 204 -20.40 -9.04 8.66
CA LYS A 204 -20.51 -9.85 7.45
C LYS A 204 -21.95 -9.91 6.91
N ALA A 205 -22.96 -9.99 7.79
CA ALA A 205 -24.34 -10.05 7.35
C ALA A 205 -24.85 -8.73 6.73
N LEU A 206 -24.25 -7.59 7.11
CA LEU A 206 -24.51 -6.30 6.46
C LEU A 206 -23.76 -6.17 5.13
N TYR A 207 -22.50 -6.62 5.09
CA TYR A 207 -21.69 -6.66 3.86
C TYR A 207 -22.39 -7.48 2.75
N GLU A 208 -22.94 -8.64 3.08
CA GLU A 208 -23.58 -9.52 2.10
C GLU A 208 -24.82 -8.92 1.44
N LYS A 209 -25.38 -7.86 2.02
CA LYS A 209 -26.53 -7.12 1.47
C LYS A 209 -26.14 -5.98 0.53
N ARG A 210 -24.83 -5.78 0.26
CA ARG A 210 -24.36 -4.67 -0.58
C ARG A 210 -23.43 -5.17 -1.67
N GLU A 211 -23.88 -5.12 -2.91
CA GLU A 211 -23.15 -5.54 -4.10
C GLU A 211 -21.89 -4.66 -4.32
N ASP A 212 -21.98 -3.37 -4.05
CA ASP A 212 -20.86 -2.44 -4.17
C ASP A 212 -19.69 -2.79 -3.24
N LEU A 213 -19.97 -3.21 -2.01
CA LEU A 213 -18.91 -3.69 -1.12
C LEU A 213 -18.29 -5.00 -1.61
N LYS A 214 -19.10 -5.91 -2.20
CA LYS A 214 -18.61 -7.20 -2.72
C LYS A 214 -17.74 -7.03 -3.97
N PHE A 215 -18.17 -6.22 -4.92
CA PHE A 215 -17.52 -6.09 -6.22
C PHE A 215 -16.46 -5.00 -6.26
N CYS A 216 -16.65 -3.92 -5.51
CA CYS A 216 -15.78 -2.75 -5.55
C CYS A 216 -14.96 -2.54 -4.28
N GLY A 217 -15.29 -3.23 -3.17
CA GLY A 217 -14.64 -3.02 -1.86
C GLY A 217 -14.99 -1.70 -1.19
N ARG A 218 -15.87 -0.89 -1.79
CA ARG A 218 -16.34 0.39 -1.27
C ARG A 218 -17.82 0.61 -1.54
N THR A 219 -18.43 1.48 -0.75
CA THR A 219 -19.80 1.95 -1.01
C THR A 219 -19.81 2.94 -2.18
N LEU A 220 -20.69 2.73 -3.14
CA LEU A 220 -20.89 3.62 -4.29
C LEU A 220 -21.88 4.76 -3.97
N PHE A 221 -22.69 4.58 -2.93
CA PHE A 221 -23.59 5.58 -2.35
C PHE A 221 -23.77 5.36 -0.84
N GLY A 222 -24.27 6.38 -0.15
CA GLY A 222 -24.62 6.37 1.26
C GLY A 222 -24.71 7.76 1.82
N ALA A 223 -25.85 8.11 2.39
CA ALA A 223 -26.08 9.38 3.05
C ALA A 223 -25.22 9.51 4.31
N LYS A 224 -24.79 10.73 4.61
CA LYS A 224 -24.01 11.00 5.83
C LYS A 224 -24.85 10.63 7.07
N PRO A 225 -24.33 9.80 8.00
CA PRO A 225 -25.03 9.47 9.24
C PRO A 225 -25.09 10.69 10.18
N PRO A 226 -26.01 10.72 11.14
CA PRO A 226 -26.12 11.79 12.15
C PRO A 226 -24.84 11.97 12.98
N LYS A 227 -24.10 10.90 13.21
CA LYS A 227 -22.79 10.88 13.84
C LYS A 227 -21.80 10.18 12.92
N GLY A 228 -20.65 10.79 12.69
CA GLY A 228 -19.48 10.22 12.04
C GLY A 228 -18.30 10.15 13.01
N GLN A 229 -17.24 10.89 12.69
CA GLN A 229 -15.99 10.96 13.46
C GLN A 229 -15.80 12.29 14.22
N GLU A 230 -16.85 13.10 14.36
CA GLU A 230 -16.78 14.50 14.83
C GLU A 230 -16.22 14.67 16.25
N LEU A 231 -16.27 13.64 17.07
CA LEU A 231 -15.82 13.69 18.48
C LEU A 231 -14.46 13.03 18.69
N ASP A 232 -13.86 12.41 17.65
CA ASP A 232 -12.64 11.62 17.73
C ASP A 232 -12.66 10.51 18.82
N ASP A 233 -13.87 10.13 19.22
CA ASP A 233 -14.13 9.21 20.34
C ASP A 233 -13.86 7.74 19.99
N HIS A 234 -13.67 7.42 18.71
CA HIS A 234 -13.25 6.09 18.27
C HIS A 234 -11.72 5.92 18.41
N TYR A 235 -10.94 6.89 17.97
CA TYR A 235 -9.47 6.84 18.03
C TYR A 235 -8.96 6.68 19.48
N PHE A 236 -9.50 7.46 20.40
CA PHE A 236 -9.14 7.42 21.82
C PHE A 236 -9.97 6.40 22.63
N GLY A 237 -10.91 5.71 22.00
CA GLY A 237 -11.79 4.74 22.63
C GLY A 237 -11.13 3.39 22.91
N ALA A 238 -11.71 2.63 23.81
CA ALA A 238 -11.33 1.24 24.01
C ALA A 238 -11.72 0.38 22.80
N ILE A 239 -10.87 -0.57 22.43
CA ILE A 239 -11.17 -1.56 21.38
C ILE A 239 -12.37 -2.40 21.87
N ARG A 240 -13.42 -2.46 21.05
CA ARG A 240 -14.63 -3.22 21.36
C ARG A 240 -14.35 -4.71 21.45
N PRO A 241 -15.05 -5.49 22.29
CA PRO A 241 -14.73 -6.90 22.56
C PRO A 241 -14.65 -7.79 21.32
N ARG A 242 -15.56 -7.63 20.34
CA ARG A 242 -15.56 -8.41 19.10
C ARG A 242 -14.33 -8.10 18.23
N VAL A 243 -13.96 -6.84 18.14
CA VAL A 243 -12.76 -6.38 17.44
C VAL A 243 -11.49 -6.85 18.16
N ALA A 244 -11.47 -6.77 19.49
CA ALA A 244 -10.34 -7.24 20.30
C ALA A 244 -10.08 -8.74 20.10
N ALA A 245 -11.14 -9.56 20.03
CA ALA A 245 -11.03 -10.99 19.74
C ALA A 245 -10.46 -11.25 18.34
N TYR A 246 -10.95 -10.53 17.32
CA TYR A 246 -10.39 -10.57 15.97
C TYR A 246 -8.90 -10.19 15.95
N MET A 247 -8.55 -9.08 16.58
CA MET A 247 -7.15 -8.59 16.61
C MET A 247 -6.21 -9.56 17.34
N GLN A 248 -6.70 -10.24 18.39
CA GLN A 248 -5.93 -11.24 19.11
C GLN A 248 -5.63 -12.46 18.23
N ASP A 249 -6.63 -12.96 17.51
CA ASP A 249 -6.47 -14.09 16.59
C ASP A 249 -5.59 -13.70 15.40
N LEU A 250 -5.75 -12.47 14.88
CA LEU A 250 -4.92 -11.93 13.81
C LEU A 250 -3.45 -11.89 14.19
N ASP A 251 -3.12 -11.31 15.35
CA ASP A 251 -1.74 -11.28 15.85
C ASP A 251 -1.15 -12.69 15.91
N ARG A 252 -1.91 -13.64 16.43
CA ARG A 252 -1.44 -15.02 16.58
C ARG A 252 -1.14 -15.70 15.24
N GLU A 253 -2.03 -15.53 14.25
CA GLU A 253 -1.81 -16.08 12.90
C GLU A 253 -0.63 -15.38 12.21
N LEU A 254 -0.49 -14.08 12.35
CA LEU A 254 0.64 -13.33 11.80
C LEU A 254 1.96 -13.73 12.46
N TRP A 255 2.01 -13.92 13.78
CA TRP A 255 3.21 -14.35 14.47
C TRP A 255 3.65 -15.76 14.07
N LYS A 256 2.73 -16.72 13.87
CA LYS A 256 3.05 -18.05 13.32
C LYS A 256 3.78 -17.94 11.99
N LEU A 257 3.40 -16.97 11.16
CA LEU A 257 3.96 -16.70 9.84
C LEU A 257 5.18 -15.76 9.87
N GLY A 258 5.71 -15.47 11.05
CA GLY A 258 6.91 -14.63 11.21
C GLY A 258 6.69 -13.14 10.95
N VAL A 259 5.44 -12.67 10.84
CA VAL A 259 5.13 -11.26 10.69
C VAL A 259 5.24 -10.58 12.05
N LEU A 260 6.07 -9.55 12.13
CA LEU A 260 6.35 -8.79 13.36
C LEU A 260 5.24 -7.77 13.68
N SER A 261 3.97 -8.20 13.67
CA SER A 261 2.88 -7.32 14.08
C SER A 261 3.05 -6.92 15.56
N LYS A 262 3.08 -5.62 15.83
CA LYS A 262 3.41 -5.10 17.17
C LYS A 262 2.33 -4.19 17.74
N THR A 263 1.83 -3.29 16.94
CA THR A 263 0.87 -2.26 17.38
C THR A 263 -0.48 -2.50 16.73
N LYS A 264 -1.54 -2.34 17.51
CA LYS A 264 -2.92 -2.36 17.04
C LYS A 264 -3.72 -1.33 17.82
N HIS A 265 -4.54 -0.55 17.14
CA HIS A 265 -5.41 0.43 17.75
C HIS A 265 -6.59 0.78 16.83
N ASN A 266 -7.53 1.55 17.37
CA ASN A 266 -8.58 2.18 16.59
C ASN A 266 -8.03 3.37 15.80
N GLU A 267 -8.55 3.58 14.61
CA GLU A 267 -8.34 4.79 13.80
C GLU A 267 -9.48 5.81 13.96
N VAL A 268 -9.38 6.94 13.29
CA VAL A 268 -10.29 8.08 13.49
C VAL A 268 -11.71 7.78 13.04
N ALA A 269 -11.89 7.13 11.89
CA ALA A 269 -13.22 6.79 11.42
C ALA A 269 -13.84 5.64 12.23
N PRO A 270 -15.16 5.66 12.48
CA PRO A 270 -15.84 4.52 13.08
C PRO A 270 -15.57 3.23 12.30
N SER A 271 -15.35 2.13 13.01
CA SER A 271 -15.00 0.82 12.45
C SER A 271 -13.65 0.75 11.70
N GLN A 272 -12.81 1.79 11.79
CA GLN A 272 -11.46 1.81 11.24
C GLN A 272 -10.43 1.44 12.30
N HIS A 273 -9.42 0.67 11.89
CA HIS A 273 -8.36 0.16 12.75
C HIS A 273 -7.03 0.15 12.01
N GLU A 274 -5.95 0.02 12.77
CA GLU A 274 -4.59 -0.10 12.23
C GLU A 274 -3.84 -1.28 12.87
N MET A 275 -2.99 -1.90 12.07
CA MET A 275 -1.93 -2.80 12.50
C MET A 275 -0.59 -2.27 12.00
N ALA A 276 0.36 -2.06 12.92
CA ALA A 276 1.71 -1.63 12.57
C ALA A 276 2.74 -2.70 12.92
N PRO A 277 3.56 -3.16 11.96
CA PRO A 277 4.65 -4.10 12.19
C PRO A 277 5.92 -3.37 12.65
N ILE A 278 6.85 -4.12 13.23
CA ILE A 278 8.25 -3.69 13.33
C ILE A 278 8.84 -3.71 11.91
N TYR A 279 9.67 -2.72 11.59
CA TYR A 279 10.38 -2.68 10.31
C TYR A 279 11.37 -3.84 10.15
N CYS A 280 11.55 -4.27 8.93
CA CYS A 280 12.55 -5.28 8.55
C CYS A 280 13.09 -4.98 7.14
N ASP A 281 13.88 -5.91 6.60
CA ASP A 281 14.33 -5.86 5.20
C ASP A 281 13.16 -5.58 4.25
N CYS A 282 13.39 -4.74 3.26
CA CYS A 282 12.33 -4.25 2.35
C CYS A 282 11.64 -5.37 1.57
N ASN A 283 12.38 -6.41 1.15
CA ASN A 283 11.81 -7.57 0.47
C ASN A 283 10.91 -8.37 1.41
N ALA A 284 11.42 -8.68 2.61
CA ALA A 284 10.66 -9.38 3.64
C ALA A 284 9.42 -8.58 4.07
N ALA A 285 9.55 -7.26 4.26
CA ALA A 285 8.44 -6.38 4.60
C ALA A 285 7.34 -6.38 3.54
N ASN A 286 7.72 -6.39 2.25
CA ASN A 286 6.77 -6.48 1.16
C ASN A 286 6.01 -7.82 1.17
N ASP A 287 6.70 -8.93 1.32
CA ASP A 287 6.08 -10.26 1.41
C ASP A 287 5.16 -10.37 2.62
N GLN A 288 5.64 -9.93 3.79
CA GLN A 288 4.86 -9.91 5.03
C GLN A 288 3.60 -9.05 4.92
N ASN A 289 3.67 -7.89 4.24
CA ASN A 289 2.49 -7.05 4.05
C ASN A 289 1.45 -7.71 3.12
N GLN A 290 1.87 -8.35 2.03
CA GLN A 290 0.96 -9.11 1.16
C GLN A 290 0.29 -10.26 1.91
N LEU A 291 1.06 -11.01 2.69
CA LEU A 291 0.56 -12.09 3.52
C LEU A 291 -0.40 -11.58 4.60
N ALA A 292 -0.05 -10.48 5.27
CA ALA A 292 -0.92 -9.86 6.28
C ALA A 292 -2.27 -9.44 5.71
N MET A 293 -2.31 -8.84 4.52
CA MET A 293 -3.55 -8.45 3.86
C MET A 293 -4.48 -9.64 3.58
N GLU A 294 -3.93 -10.80 3.27
CA GLU A 294 -4.69 -12.03 3.08
C GLU A 294 -5.19 -12.60 4.41
N VAL A 295 -4.31 -12.70 5.42
CA VAL A 295 -4.64 -13.22 6.75
C VAL A 295 -5.70 -12.36 7.43
N MET A 296 -5.63 -11.03 7.32
CA MET A 296 -6.64 -10.11 7.84
C MET A 296 -8.04 -10.46 7.37
N LYS A 297 -8.21 -10.73 6.06
CA LYS A 297 -9.51 -11.11 5.49
C LYS A 297 -9.98 -12.47 6.00
N LYS A 298 -9.10 -13.46 6.05
CA LYS A 298 -9.42 -14.81 6.53
C LYS A 298 -9.82 -14.85 7.99
N VAL A 299 -9.09 -14.12 8.84
CA VAL A 299 -9.40 -14.05 10.28
C VAL A 299 -10.71 -13.28 10.49
N ALA A 300 -10.96 -12.18 9.76
CA ALA A 300 -12.22 -11.46 9.85
C ALA A 300 -13.43 -12.37 9.55
N ASP A 301 -13.32 -13.20 8.52
CA ASP A 301 -14.38 -14.16 8.17
C ASP A 301 -14.71 -15.13 9.31
N ARG A 302 -13.72 -15.63 10.03
CA ARG A 302 -13.89 -16.50 11.21
C ARG A 302 -14.68 -15.83 12.34
N HIS A 303 -14.58 -14.50 12.46
CA HIS A 303 -15.30 -13.69 13.46
C HIS A 303 -16.65 -13.14 12.98
N GLY A 304 -17.13 -13.57 11.80
CA GLY A 304 -18.35 -13.03 11.18
C GLY A 304 -18.19 -11.54 10.81
N LEU A 305 -16.96 -11.12 10.52
CA LEU A 305 -16.59 -9.79 10.07
C LEU A 305 -16.05 -9.83 8.64
N VAL A 306 -15.99 -8.66 8.00
CA VAL A 306 -15.29 -8.47 6.74
C VAL A 306 -14.24 -7.37 6.93
N CYS A 307 -13.00 -7.66 6.55
CA CYS A 307 -11.91 -6.69 6.52
C CYS A 307 -11.89 -6.02 5.15
N LEU A 308 -12.18 -4.72 5.13
CA LEU A 308 -12.11 -3.89 3.93
C LEU A 308 -10.73 -3.25 3.82
N LEU A 309 -9.96 -3.70 2.84
CA LEU A 309 -8.66 -3.12 2.45
C LEU A 309 -8.87 -2.26 1.19
N HIS A 310 -9.58 -1.15 1.36
CA HIS A 310 -9.83 -0.16 0.32
C HIS A 310 -9.47 1.23 0.84
N GLU A 311 -9.02 2.11 -0.03
CA GLU A 311 -8.55 3.45 0.32
C GLU A 311 -9.67 4.34 0.87
N LYS A 312 -10.90 4.16 0.40
CA LYS A 312 -12.07 4.96 0.82
C LYS A 312 -13.35 4.13 0.78
N PRO A 313 -13.56 3.19 1.72
CA PRO A 313 -14.77 2.37 1.73
C PRO A 313 -16.04 3.19 1.96
N PHE A 314 -15.93 4.27 2.72
CA PHE A 314 -17.04 5.15 3.08
C PHE A 314 -16.68 6.61 2.80
N ALA A 315 -17.56 7.33 2.10
CA ALA A 315 -17.39 8.75 1.87
C ALA A 315 -17.67 9.57 3.15
N GLY A 316 -16.99 10.70 3.29
CA GLY A 316 -17.24 11.64 4.39
C GLY A 316 -16.54 11.32 5.71
N VAL A 317 -15.83 10.19 5.81
CA VAL A 317 -14.97 9.83 6.93
C VAL A 317 -13.55 9.56 6.45
N ASN A 318 -12.57 9.38 7.34
CA ASN A 318 -11.20 9.05 6.97
C ASN A 318 -11.14 7.82 6.05
N GLY A 319 -10.21 7.86 5.12
CA GLY A 319 -9.82 6.71 4.31
C GLY A 319 -8.69 5.93 4.95
N SER A 320 -8.34 4.78 4.36
CA SER A 320 -7.28 3.90 4.82
C SER A 320 -6.07 3.91 3.89
N GLY A 321 -4.90 4.05 4.47
CA GLY A 321 -3.61 4.02 3.78
C GLY A 321 -2.68 2.96 4.31
N LYS A 322 -1.42 3.08 3.85
CA LYS A 322 -0.25 2.42 4.43
C LYS A 322 0.83 3.47 4.59
N HIS A 323 1.15 3.83 5.82
CA HIS A 323 2.30 4.69 6.05
C HIS A 323 3.57 3.86 5.89
N ASN A 324 4.26 4.06 4.77
CA ASN A 324 5.45 3.30 4.41
C ASN A 324 6.66 3.96 5.05
N ASN A 325 7.07 3.47 6.21
CA ASN A 325 8.28 3.88 6.90
C ASN A 325 9.49 3.27 6.18
N TRP A 326 10.39 4.12 5.66
CA TRP A 326 11.53 3.71 4.85
C TRP A 326 12.83 4.30 5.40
N SER A 327 13.90 3.50 5.46
CA SER A 327 15.23 3.87 5.88
C SER A 327 16.30 3.02 5.20
N LEU A 328 17.58 3.28 5.45
CA LEU A 328 18.73 2.48 4.98
C LEU A 328 19.53 1.96 6.17
N GLY A 329 19.72 0.65 6.24
CA GLY A 329 20.53 -0.02 7.23
C GLY A 329 21.77 -0.68 6.63
N THR A 330 22.90 -0.64 7.34
CA THR A 330 24.11 -1.39 6.95
C THR A 330 24.05 -2.82 7.53
N ASP A 331 24.77 -3.75 6.92
CA ASP A 331 25.03 -5.09 7.46
C ASP A 331 25.79 -5.08 8.80
N THR A 332 26.43 -3.95 9.15
CA THR A 332 27.07 -3.71 10.45
C THR A 332 26.11 -3.12 11.50
N GLY A 333 24.79 -2.98 11.17
CA GLY A 333 23.76 -2.53 12.11
C GLY A 333 23.61 -1.01 12.27
N LYS A 334 24.21 -0.20 11.41
CA LYS A 334 24.06 1.27 11.45
C LYS A 334 22.87 1.70 10.61
N ASN A 335 22.05 2.63 11.10
CA ASN A 335 21.02 3.31 10.32
C ASN A 335 21.62 4.60 9.72
N LEU A 336 21.60 4.72 8.38
CA LEU A 336 22.22 5.82 7.65
C LEU A 336 21.44 7.14 7.74
N PHE A 337 20.18 7.08 8.15
CA PHE A 337 19.33 8.25 8.45
C PHE A 337 19.27 8.59 9.94
N SER A 338 20.14 8.00 10.76
CA SER A 338 20.28 8.42 12.16
C SER A 338 21.08 9.71 12.25
N PRO A 339 20.49 10.85 12.69
CA PRO A 339 21.19 12.13 12.78
C PRO A 339 22.27 12.15 13.87
N GLY A 340 22.16 11.25 14.84
CA GLY A 340 23.03 11.25 16.01
C GLY A 340 22.68 12.37 17.00
N LYS A 341 23.63 12.67 17.91
CA LYS A 341 23.43 13.72 18.94
C LYS A 341 23.68 15.14 18.42
N THR A 342 24.44 15.28 17.36
CA THR A 342 24.84 16.54 16.71
C THR A 342 24.60 16.45 15.22
N PRO A 343 23.34 16.60 14.76
CA PRO A 343 22.98 16.44 13.35
C PRO A 343 23.78 17.33 12.40
N SER A 344 24.09 18.57 12.82
CA SER A 344 24.84 19.54 12.02
C SER A 344 26.29 19.11 11.71
N GLN A 345 26.86 18.26 12.56
CA GLN A 345 28.24 17.76 12.43
C GLN A 345 28.30 16.36 11.79
N ASN A 346 27.14 15.70 11.59
CA ASN A 346 27.08 14.38 10.97
C ASN A 346 27.05 14.50 9.44
N ALA A 347 28.19 14.72 8.85
CA ALA A 347 28.34 14.93 7.41
C ALA A 347 27.83 13.75 6.56
N GLN A 348 27.99 12.51 7.04
CA GLN A 348 27.45 11.32 6.37
C GLN A 348 25.91 11.35 6.37
N PHE A 349 25.27 11.59 7.50
CA PHE A 349 23.83 11.76 7.59
C PHE A 349 23.31 12.86 6.66
N LEU A 350 23.97 14.03 6.68
CA LEU A 350 23.60 15.17 5.83
C LEU A 350 23.72 14.84 4.33
N LEU A 351 24.70 14.01 3.93
CA LEU A 351 24.82 13.55 2.55
C LEU A 351 23.65 12.64 2.15
N PHE A 352 23.28 11.65 2.97
CA PHE A 352 22.14 10.78 2.70
C PHE A 352 20.83 11.57 2.71
N LEU A 353 20.67 12.53 3.62
CA LEU A 353 19.53 13.45 3.64
C LEU A 353 19.45 14.28 2.35
N ALA A 354 20.57 14.86 1.91
CA ALA A 354 20.64 15.61 0.66
C ALA A 354 20.29 14.77 -0.56
N ALA A 355 20.78 13.52 -0.62
CA ALA A 355 20.43 12.59 -1.70
C ALA A 355 18.93 12.28 -1.73
N PHE A 356 18.31 12.07 -0.56
CA PHE A 356 16.87 11.83 -0.47
C PHE A 356 16.06 13.04 -0.95
N VAL A 357 16.40 14.23 -0.47
CA VAL A 357 15.72 15.48 -0.85
C VAL A 357 15.86 15.73 -2.36
N ALA A 358 17.06 15.56 -2.91
CA ALA A 358 17.31 15.74 -4.35
C ALA A 358 16.54 14.71 -5.20
N GLY A 359 16.62 13.44 -4.83
CA GLY A 359 15.95 12.35 -5.57
C GLY A 359 14.44 12.51 -5.59
N VAL A 360 13.83 12.85 -4.45
CA VAL A 360 12.38 13.09 -4.37
C VAL A 360 11.97 14.32 -5.17
N ASP A 361 12.74 15.41 -5.11
CA ASP A 361 12.43 16.62 -5.88
C ASP A 361 12.57 16.41 -7.38
N GLU A 362 13.59 15.71 -7.83
CA GLU A 362 13.83 15.48 -9.27
C GLU A 362 12.83 14.50 -9.89
N TYR A 363 12.37 13.51 -9.11
CA TYR A 363 11.50 12.42 -9.59
C TYR A 363 10.14 12.39 -8.88
N GLN A 364 9.63 13.53 -8.41
CA GLN A 364 8.39 13.63 -7.66
C GLN A 364 7.19 13.06 -8.43
N GLU A 365 7.10 13.26 -9.76
CA GLU A 365 6.02 12.73 -10.58
C GLU A 365 6.09 11.20 -10.75
N LEU A 366 7.30 10.61 -10.79
CA LEU A 366 7.47 9.17 -10.83
C LEU A 366 7.04 8.54 -9.50
N LEU A 367 7.45 9.15 -8.38
CA LEU A 367 7.02 8.69 -7.05
C LEU A 367 5.49 8.84 -6.88
N ARG A 368 4.90 9.95 -7.34
CA ARG A 368 3.43 10.14 -7.34
C ARG A 368 2.70 9.08 -8.16
N SER A 369 3.26 8.67 -9.30
CA SER A 369 2.65 7.64 -10.15
C SER A 369 2.58 6.27 -9.47
N THR A 370 3.46 5.96 -8.52
CA THR A 370 3.44 4.68 -7.79
C THR A 370 2.23 4.50 -6.89
N VAL A 371 1.60 5.60 -6.50
CA VAL A 371 0.41 5.64 -5.64
C VAL A 371 -0.84 6.08 -6.41
N ALA A 372 -0.73 6.18 -7.74
CA ALA A 372 -1.83 6.48 -8.65
C ALA A 372 -2.71 5.22 -8.81
N PHE A 373 -3.90 5.28 -8.22
CA PHE A 373 -4.86 4.19 -8.17
C PHE A 373 -6.27 4.75 -7.95
N ALA A 374 -7.29 4.13 -8.53
CA ALA A 374 -8.67 4.62 -8.45
C ALA A 374 -9.13 4.85 -7.00
N GLY A 375 -8.82 3.94 -6.08
CA GLY A 375 -9.14 4.10 -4.66
C GLY A 375 -8.48 5.32 -4.02
N ASN A 376 -7.24 5.64 -4.38
CA ASN A 376 -6.51 6.80 -3.86
C ASN A 376 -7.04 8.14 -4.41
N ASP A 377 -7.69 8.16 -5.56
CA ASP A 377 -8.36 9.37 -6.08
C ASP A 377 -9.50 9.82 -5.16
N HIS A 378 -10.09 8.89 -4.40
CA HIS A 378 -11.10 9.20 -3.38
C HIS A 378 -10.50 9.60 -2.02
N ARG A 379 -9.25 9.20 -1.74
CA ARG A 379 -8.63 9.35 -0.42
C ARG A 379 -7.73 10.59 -0.32
N LEU A 380 -6.86 10.84 -1.31
CA LEU A 380 -5.84 11.89 -1.23
C LEU A 380 -6.44 13.30 -1.15
N GLY A 381 -5.81 14.15 -0.34
CA GLY A 381 -6.12 15.57 -0.25
C GLY A 381 -7.07 16.00 0.88
N ALA A 382 -7.58 15.07 1.69
CA ALA A 382 -8.44 15.38 2.82
C ALA A 382 -8.43 14.30 3.90
N GLN A 383 -8.88 14.63 5.11
CA GLN A 383 -9.14 13.67 6.19
C GLN A 383 -7.94 12.77 6.49
N GLU A 384 -6.81 13.40 6.85
CA GLU A 384 -5.52 12.79 7.19
C GLU A 384 -4.72 12.18 6.02
N ALA A 385 -5.29 12.10 4.83
CA ALA A 385 -4.54 11.73 3.64
C ALA A 385 -3.81 12.93 3.04
N PRO A 386 -2.53 12.81 2.68
CA PRO A 386 -1.75 13.93 2.15
C PRO A 386 -2.27 14.41 0.80
N PRO A 387 -1.98 15.67 0.42
CA PRO A 387 -2.30 16.19 -0.91
C PRO A 387 -1.50 15.48 -2.00
N ALA A 388 -1.96 15.62 -3.24
CA ALA A 388 -1.32 15.00 -4.41
C ALA A 388 0.07 15.58 -4.73
N VAL A 389 0.36 16.81 -4.31
CA VAL A 389 1.68 17.43 -4.46
C VAL A 389 2.64 16.86 -3.43
N ILE A 390 3.73 16.28 -3.90
CA ILE A 390 4.77 15.74 -3.02
C ILE A 390 5.58 16.87 -2.41
N SER A 391 5.73 16.85 -1.08
CA SER A 391 6.63 17.70 -0.31
C SER A 391 7.24 16.88 0.83
N ILE A 392 8.35 17.37 1.38
CA ILE A 392 9.10 16.71 2.45
C ILE A 392 9.02 17.58 3.70
N PHE A 393 8.56 17.00 4.81
CA PHE A 393 8.66 17.60 6.14
C PHE A 393 9.93 17.10 6.83
N LEU A 394 10.78 17.99 7.27
CA LEU A 394 12.03 17.67 7.98
C LEU A 394 12.01 18.10 9.45
N GLY A 395 11.15 19.05 9.79
CA GLY A 395 11.12 19.68 11.09
C GLY A 395 12.08 20.85 11.21
N THR A 396 11.82 21.71 12.19
CA THR A 396 12.49 23.02 12.32
C THR A 396 14.00 22.90 12.52
N GLU A 397 14.48 21.89 13.24
CA GLU A 397 15.92 21.72 13.50
C GLU A 397 16.71 21.43 12.22
N LEU A 398 16.25 20.45 11.43
CA LEU A 398 16.93 20.11 10.16
C LEU A 398 16.77 21.22 9.12
N GLU A 399 15.63 21.93 9.11
CA GLU A 399 15.45 23.09 8.24
C GLU A 399 16.43 24.22 8.59
N ASP A 400 16.62 24.52 9.89
CA ASP A 400 17.58 25.51 10.35
C ASP A 400 19.03 25.10 10.02
N ILE A 401 19.37 23.81 10.14
CA ILE A 401 20.68 23.29 9.74
C ILE A 401 20.91 23.47 8.23
N ILE A 402 19.93 23.10 7.41
CA ILE A 402 19.98 23.27 5.96
C ILE A 402 20.16 24.75 5.60
N ASP A 403 19.38 25.64 6.22
CA ASP A 403 19.46 27.08 5.97
C ASP A 403 20.83 27.65 6.39
N SER A 404 21.45 27.13 7.46
CA SER A 404 22.81 27.50 7.85
C SER A 404 23.88 27.04 6.83
N ILE A 405 23.74 25.81 6.29
CA ILE A 405 24.61 25.28 5.24
C ILE A 405 24.51 26.14 3.96
N VAL A 406 23.29 26.49 3.55
CA VAL A 406 23.05 27.31 2.35
C VAL A 406 23.59 28.74 2.50
N SER A 407 23.40 29.33 3.68
CA SER A 407 23.84 30.71 3.97
C SER A 407 25.30 30.82 4.45
N GLU A 408 26.02 29.71 4.60
CA GLU A 408 27.42 29.66 5.16
C GLU A 408 27.52 30.27 6.56
N GLN A 409 26.50 30.07 7.39
CA GLN A 409 26.49 30.55 8.78
C GLN A 409 26.71 29.38 9.75
N ASP A 410 27.32 29.68 10.88
CA ASP A 410 27.49 28.71 11.95
C ASP A 410 26.16 28.36 12.59
N TYR A 411 25.85 27.05 12.67
CA TYR A 411 24.72 26.55 13.38
C TYR A 411 25.05 26.28 14.86
N THR A 412 24.20 26.77 15.75
CA THR A 412 24.29 26.45 17.18
C THR A 412 23.32 25.34 17.53
N GLU A 413 23.84 24.19 17.94
CA GLU A 413 23.03 23.04 18.34
C GLU A 413 21.99 23.43 19.43
N LYS A 414 20.74 23.07 19.17
CA LYS A 414 19.65 23.26 20.13
C LYS A 414 19.69 22.11 21.13
N THR A 415 20.03 22.42 22.39
CA THR A 415 19.95 21.42 23.48
C THR A 415 18.50 20.99 23.68
N GLY A 416 18.26 19.68 23.71
CA GLY A 416 16.92 19.09 23.91
C GLY A 416 16.21 19.68 25.12
N ARG A 417 15.02 20.18 24.94
CA ARG A 417 14.17 20.69 26.03
C ARG A 417 13.61 19.51 26.84
N GLN A 418 13.58 19.64 28.14
CA GLN A 418 12.84 18.73 29.00
C GLN A 418 11.45 19.31 29.31
N LEU A 419 10.42 18.55 29.00
CA LEU A 419 9.06 18.88 29.37
C LEU A 419 8.81 18.48 30.83
N ARG A 420 8.43 19.47 31.63
CA ARG A 420 7.86 19.27 32.99
C ARG A 420 6.36 19.46 32.90
N ILE A 421 5.61 18.42 33.22
CA ILE A 421 4.13 18.44 33.15
C ILE A 421 3.53 19.21 34.35
N GLY A 422 4.36 19.61 35.31
CA GLY A 422 3.91 20.42 36.45
C GLY A 422 3.31 19.61 37.62
N VAL A 423 3.49 18.30 37.61
CA VAL A 423 3.11 17.39 38.70
C VAL A 423 4.38 16.71 39.23
N ASP A 424 4.70 16.85 40.51
CA ASP A 424 5.98 16.45 41.09
C ASP A 424 6.30 14.94 40.95
N VAL A 425 5.28 14.09 40.91
CA VAL A 425 5.43 12.63 40.80
C VAL A 425 5.61 12.16 39.36
N LEU A 426 5.41 13.03 38.35
CA LEU A 426 5.57 12.66 36.97
C LEU A 426 7.03 12.85 36.51
N PRO A 427 7.56 11.91 35.71
CA PRO A 427 8.91 12.04 35.16
C PRO A 427 8.99 13.24 34.23
N THR A 428 10.18 13.84 34.17
CA THR A 428 10.52 14.77 33.09
C THR A 428 10.68 14.00 31.80
N ILE A 429 10.06 14.49 30.72
CA ILE A 429 10.08 13.85 29.39
C ILE A 429 11.01 14.66 28.48
N PRO A 430 12.00 14.02 27.83
CA PRO A 430 12.74 14.71 26.79
C PRO A 430 11.78 15.09 25.66
N GLN A 431 11.81 16.36 25.24
CA GLN A 431 11.05 16.84 24.11
C GLN A 431 11.85 16.58 22.85
N ASP A 432 11.26 15.90 21.87
CA ASP A 432 11.82 15.82 20.54
C ASP A 432 11.93 17.21 19.91
N THR A 433 12.96 17.43 19.11
CA THR A 433 13.21 18.73 18.47
C THR A 433 12.23 19.00 17.31
N THR A 434 11.51 17.96 16.85
CA THR A 434 10.55 18.03 15.75
C THR A 434 9.24 17.35 16.12
N ASP A 435 8.11 17.93 15.68
CA ASP A 435 6.81 17.29 15.70
C ASP A 435 6.54 16.60 14.36
N ARG A 436 5.55 15.71 14.31
CA ARG A 436 5.10 15.07 13.06
C ARG A 436 4.13 15.98 12.32
N ASN A 437 4.34 16.16 11.01
CA ASN A 437 3.38 16.85 10.16
C ASN A 437 2.42 15.84 9.51
N ARG A 438 1.20 15.74 10.03
CA ARG A 438 0.16 14.80 9.58
C ARG A 438 -0.32 15.06 8.15
N THR A 439 -0.04 16.23 7.59
CA THR A 439 -0.46 16.63 6.24
C THR A 439 0.62 16.46 5.19
N SER A 440 1.86 16.11 5.59
CA SER A 440 2.97 15.96 4.65
C SER A 440 2.93 14.60 3.95
N PRO A 441 3.13 14.53 2.63
CA PRO A 441 3.28 13.29 1.88
C PRO A 441 4.49 12.46 2.31
N LEU A 442 5.60 13.13 2.64
CA LEU A 442 6.83 12.53 3.16
C LEU A 442 7.26 13.29 4.42
N ALA A 443 7.42 12.58 5.53
CA ALA A 443 7.84 13.15 6.80
C ALA A 443 9.07 12.42 7.35
N PHE A 444 10.11 13.17 7.73
CA PHE A 444 11.23 12.64 8.47
C PHE A 444 10.83 12.46 9.94
N THR A 445 10.96 11.24 10.46
CA THR A 445 10.52 10.89 11.82
C THR A 445 11.68 10.40 12.69
N GLY A 446 12.81 11.13 12.65
CA GLY A 446 13.97 10.94 13.51
C GLY A 446 15.07 10.05 12.95
N ASN A 447 14.74 8.97 12.25
CA ASN A 447 15.73 8.07 11.61
C ASN A 447 15.20 7.34 10.37
N LYS A 448 14.07 7.79 9.84
CA LYS A 448 13.40 7.23 8.68
C LYS A 448 12.48 8.25 8.05
N PHE A 449 12.07 8.00 6.82
CA PHE A 449 11.03 8.74 6.13
C PHE A 449 9.73 7.95 6.11
N GLU A 450 8.65 8.59 6.49
CA GLU A 450 7.30 8.05 6.41
C GLU A 450 6.63 8.56 5.12
N PHE A 451 6.43 7.68 4.15
CA PHE A 451 5.69 7.98 2.94
C PHE A 451 4.22 7.62 3.14
N ARG A 452 3.36 8.64 3.24
CA ARG A 452 1.97 8.54 3.70
C ARG A 452 0.93 8.35 2.59
N MET A 453 1.36 8.38 1.32
CA MET A 453 0.46 8.33 0.17
C MET A 453 -0.01 6.92 -0.24
N PRO A 454 0.72 5.81 -0.01
CA PRO A 454 0.26 4.49 -0.43
C PRO A 454 -1.09 4.15 0.15
N GLY A 455 -1.97 3.57 -0.67
CA GLY A 455 -3.32 3.17 -0.28
C GLY A 455 -3.36 1.81 0.42
N SER A 456 -4.42 1.56 1.19
CA SER A 456 -4.60 0.34 1.98
C SER A 456 -4.56 -0.94 1.15
N SER A 457 -5.10 -0.95 -0.06
CA SER A 457 -5.11 -2.12 -0.94
C SER A 457 -3.84 -2.33 -1.75
N GLN A 458 -2.94 -1.32 -1.79
CA GLN A 458 -1.79 -1.34 -2.69
C GLN A 458 -0.63 -2.18 -2.13
N SER A 459 0.16 -2.78 -3.03
CA SER A 459 1.47 -3.34 -2.70
C SER A 459 2.47 -2.23 -2.45
N ILE A 460 3.30 -2.38 -1.44
CA ILE A 460 4.38 -1.44 -1.14
C ILE A 460 5.61 -1.60 -2.06
N ALA A 461 5.65 -2.63 -2.90
CA ALA A 461 6.77 -2.87 -3.81
C ALA A 461 7.03 -1.68 -4.75
N GLY A 462 5.97 -1.13 -5.36
CA GLY A 462 6.10 -0.01 -6.30
C GLY A 462 6.76 1.23 -5.69
N PRO A 463 6.19 1.81 -4.62
CA PRO A 463 6.80 2.96 -3.94
C PRO A 463 8.24 2.72 -3.50
N ASN A 464 8.53 1.54 -2.91
CA ASN A 464 9.88 1.22 -2.44
C ASN A 464 10.87 1.03 -3.60
N THR A 465 10.44 0.43 -4.71
CA THR A 465 11.27 0.33 -5.94
C THR A 465 11.73 1.70 -6.40
N ILE A 466 10.83 2.68 -6.42
CA ILE A 466 11.17 4.03 -6.86
C ILE A 466 12.04 4.75 -5.81
N LEU A 467 11.69 4.69 -4.52
CA LEU A 467 12.51 5.29 -3.45
C LEU A 467 13.95 4.77 -3.49
N ASN A 468 14.13 3.46 -3.60
CA ASN A 468 15.46 2.84 -3.72
C ASN A 468 16.20 3.34 -4.96
N THR A 469 15.53 3.43 -6.11
CA THR A 469 16.17 3.78 -7.39
C THR A 469 16.58 5.25 -7.44
N ILE A 470 15.74 6.18 -6.95
CA ILE A 470 16.09 7.61 -6.91
C ILE A 470 17.22 7.86 -5.92
N MET A 471 17.28 7.11 -4.82
CA MET A 471 18.42 7.14 -3.91
C MET A 471 19.69 6.62 -4.57
N ALA A 472 19.62 5.51 -5.30
CA ALA A 472 20.76 4.98 -6.06
C ALA A 472 21.30 6.02 -7.05
N GLU A 473 20.42 6.72 -7.75
CA GLU A 473 20.81 7.76 -8.72
C GLU A 473 21.58 8.91 -8.05
N GLU A 474 21.04 9.47 -6.98
CA GLU A 474 21.67 10.61 -6.32
C GLU A 474 22.96 10.22 -5.59
N LEU A 475 22.96 9.08 -4.90
CA LEU A 475 24.18 8.57 -4.27
C LEU A 475 25.27 8.28 -5.31
N GLY A 476 24.91 7.73 -6.47
CA GLY A 476 25.83 7.51 -7.59
C GLY A 476 26.42 8.82 -8.12
N ARG A 477 25.58 9.85 -8.36
CA ARG A 477 26.01 11.19 -8.78
C ARG A 477 26.96 11.83 -7.76
N PHE A 478 26.64 11.68 -6.46
CA PHE A 478 27.47 12.22 -5.39
C PHE A 478 28.79 11.47 -5.28
N ALA A 479 28.79 10.15 -5.38
CA ALA A 479 30.00 9.34 -5.38
C ALA A 479 30.92 9.73 -6.54
N ASP A 480 30.40 9.86 -7.77
CA ASP A 480 31.18 10.27 -8.95
C ASP A 480 31.79 11.63 -8.77
N ARG A 481 31.12 12.58 -8.15
CA ARG A 481 31.59 13.94 -7.89
C ARG A 481 32.65 14.01 -6.80
N LEU A 482 32.51 13.19 -5.77
CA LEU A 482 33.41 13.20 -4.60
C LEU A 482 34.67 12.32 -4.80
N THR A 483 34.59 11.34 -5.71
CA THR A 483 35.72 10.44 -6.00
C THR A 483 36.90 11.22 -6.56
N GLY A 484 38.06 11.07 -5.94
CA GLY A 484 39.30 11.72 -6.37
C GLY A 484 39.40 13.22 -6.05
N ALA A 485 38.48 13.77 -5.23
CA ALA A 485 38.57 15.14 -4.77
C ALA A 485 39.88 15.37 -3.94
N ALA A 486 40.60 16.41 -4.25
CA ALA A 486 41.86 16.74 -3.54
C ALA A 486 41.61 17.06 -2.05
N ASP A 487 40.50 17.70 -1.73
CA ASP A 487 40.01 17.97 -0.39
C ASP A 487 38.55 17.45 -0.33
N PHE A 488 38.38 16.27 0.24
CA PHE A 488 37.09 15.62 0.37
C PHE A 488 36.08 16.46 1.19
N GLN A 489 36.55 17.05 2.32
CA GLN A 489 35.65 17.82 3.19
C GLN A 489 35.15 19.09 2.50
N GLN A 490 36.03 19.79 1.78
CA GLN A 490 35.64 20.97 1.02
C GLN A 490 34.68 20.60 -0.12
N ALA A 491 34.97 19.54 -0.86
CA ALA A 491 34.11 19.07 -1.95
C ALA A 491 32.71 18.68 -1.44
N LEU A 492 32.64 17.99 -0.29
CA LEU A 492 31.40 17.61 0.37
C LEU A 492 30.60 18.84 0.80
N ASN A 493 31.19 19.82 1.44
CA ASN A 493 30.51 21.04 1.86
C ASN A 493 29.94 21.83 0.67
N ILE A 494 30.70 21.90 -0.43
CA ILE A 494 30.18 22.51 -1.67
C ILE A 494 29.00 21.72 -2.24
N LEU A 495 29.11 20.40 -2.29
CA LEU A 495 28.07 19.53 -2.77
C LEU A 495 26.77 19.71 -1.95
N LEU A 496 26.86 19.62 -0.63
CA LEU A 496 25.70 19.75 0.26
C LEU A 496 25.00 21.11 0.08
N ARG A 497 25.78 22.19 0.02
CA ARG A 497 25.25 23.53 -0.19
C ARG A 497 24.50 23.64 -1.51
N GLU A 498 25.11 23.23 -2.62
CA GLU A 498 24.49 23.31 -3.95
C GLU A 498 23.22 22.47 -4.03
N VAL A 499 23.24 21.25 -3.46
CA VAL A 499 22.08 20.35 -3.46
C VAL A 499 20.94 20.94 -2.64
N PHE A 500 21.20 21.37 -1.41
CA PHE A 500 20.15 21.95 -0.58
C PHE A 500 19.62 23.27 -1.15
N GLN A 501 20.47 24.11 -1.71
CA GLN A 501 20.04 25.36 -2.37
C GLN A 501 19.12 25.06 -3.56
N ARG A 502 19.46 24.08 -4.39
CA ARG A 502 18.68 23.71 -5.58
C ARG A 502 17.33 23.06 -5.24
N HIS A 503 17.32 22.19 -4.25
CA HIS A 503 16.18 21.34 -3.92
C HIS A 503 15.38 21.80 -2.68
N ARG A 504 15.72 22.99 -2.12
CA ARG A 504 14.99 23.57 -0.97
C ARG A 504 13.50 23.72 -1.22
N ARG A 505 13.11 23.86 -2.49
CA ARG A 505 11.71 24.08 -2.92
C ARG A 505 10.74 22.97 -2.49
N ILE A 506 11.20 21.72 -2.35
CA ILE A 506 10.33 20.58 -1.99
C ILE A 506 10.15 20.46 -0.47
N ILE A 507 10.99 21.11 0.33
CA ILE A 507 10.89 21.08 1.79
C ILE A 507 9.78 22.04 2.23
N PHE A 508 8.82 21.51 2.99
CA PHE A 508 7.67 22.27 3.46
C PHE A 508 7.21 21.80 4.85
N GLY A 509 7.26 22.71 5.82
CA GLY A 509 6.89 22.46 7.22
C GLY A 509 5.46 22.90 7.60
N GLY A 510 4.68 23.45 6.65
CA GLY A 510 3.36 24.03 6.93
C GLY A 510 2.21 23.04 6.76
N ASN A 511 0.97 23.57 6.80
CA ASN A 511 -0.26 22.80 6.61
C ASN A 511 -0.49 22.50 5.12
N GLY A 512 -0.34 21.23 4.72
CA GLY A 512 -0.55 20.75 3.35
C GLY A 512 -2.00 20.84 2.85
N TYR A 513 -2.98 21.01 3.74
CA TYR A 513 -4.40 21.17 3.35
C TYR A 513 -4.81 22.61 3.09
N ASP A 514 -3.93 23.57 3.40
CA ASP A 514 -4.22 24.97 3.13
C ASP A 514 -4.27 25.23 1.61
N SER A 515 -5.30 25.91 1.15
CA SER A 515 -5.41 26.33 -0.26
C SER A 515 -4.24 27.21 -0.71
N ALA A 516 -3.65 27.98 0.22
CA ALA A 516 -2.44 28.76 -0.01
C ALA A 516 -1.23 27.87 -0.35
N TRP A 517 -1.17 26.64 0.16
CA TRP A 517 -0.10 25.70 -0.16
C TRP A 517 -0.10 25.30 -1.63
N MET A 518 -1.29 25.06 -2.22
CA MET A 518 -1.36 24.67 -3.63
C MET A 518 -0.80 25.77 -4.55
N ALA A 519 -1.14 27.03 -4.26
CA ALA A 519 -0.60 28.18 -5.00
C ALA A 519 0.92 28.34 -4.77
N GLU A 520 1.39 28.13 -3.56
CA GLU A 520 2.81 28.16 -3.21
C GLU A 520 3.58 27.03 -3.89
N ALA A 521 3.04 25.81 -3.91
CA ALA A 521 3.64 24.67 -4.58
C ALA A 521 3.82 24.91 -6.09
N GLU A 522 2.81 25.48 -6.73
CA GLU A 522 2.88 25.90 -8.14
C GLU A 522 3.95 26.96 -8.35
N ARG A 523 3.99 28.00 -7.49
CA ARG A 523 5.04 29.04 -7.53
C ARG A 523 6.46 28.47 -7.36
N ARG A 524 6.61 27.43 -6.55
CA ARG A 524 7.89 26.69 -6.38
C ARG A 524 8.21 25.77 -7.54
N GLY A 525 7.30 25.58 -8.51
CA GLY A 525 7.45 24.67 -9.63
C GLY A 525 7.36 23.20 -9.24
N LEU A 526 6.64 22.88 -8.16
CA LEU A 526 6.34 21.50 -7.78
C LEU A 526 5.25 20.92 -8.66
N VAL A 527 5.31 19.62 -8.91
CA VAL A 527 4.37 18.93 -9.80
C VAL A 527 3.09 18.61 -9.05
N ASN A 528 1.95 19.04 -9.61
CA ASN A 528 0.62 18.70 -9.11
C ASN A 528 -0.06 17.71 -10.06
N LEU A 529 -0.22 16.47 -9.63
CA LEU A 529 -0.93 15.41 -10.36
C LEU A 529 -2.12 14.95 -9.50
N PRO A 530 -3.27 15.63 -9.59
CA PRO A 530 -4.36 15.52 -8.61
C PRO A 530 -5.05 14.16 -8.59
N ASN A 531 -5.03 13.43 -9.70
CA ASN A 531 -5.69 12.15 -9.85
C ASN A 531 -4.85 11.15 -10.64
N THR A 532 -5.32 9.92 -10.72
CA THR A 532 -4.64 8.83 -11.41
C THR A 532 -4.51 9.09 -12.91
N ALA A 533 -5.52 9.66 -13.56
CA ALA A 533 -5.48 9.95 -14.98
C ALA A 533 -4.40 10.99 -15.34
N ALA A 534 -4.14 11.95 -14.44
CA ALA A 534 -3.06 12.92 -14.59
C ALA A 534 -1.68 12.31 -14.26
N ALA A 535 -1.61 11.37 -13.32
CA ALA A 535 -0.35 10.84 -12.81
C ALA A 535 0.26 9.72 -13.66
N LEU A 536 -0.54 8.82 -14.22
CA LEU A 536 -0.04 7.66 -14.96
C LEU A 536 0.82 8.01 -16.16
N PRO A 537 0.52 9.03 -17.00
CA PRO A 537 1.39 9.42 -18.12
C PRO A 537 2.82 9.79 -17.69
N ALA A 538 3.00 10.28 -16.46
CA ALA A 538 4.32 10.63 -15.95
C ALA A 538 5.22 9.42 -15.72
N TYR A 539 4.68 8.22 -15.58
CA TYR A 539 5.44 6.99 -15.35
C TYR A 539 6.46 6.72 -16.47
N ILE A 540 6.11 6.98 -17.73
CA ILE A 540 6.92 6.73 -18.91
C ILE A 540 7.62 7.98 -19.48
N LEU A 541 7.74 9.07 -18.71
CA LEU A 541 8.54 10.21 -19.15
C LEU A 541 9.98 9.78 -19.48
N PRO A 542 10.61 10.33 -20.51
CA PRO A 542 11.94 9.91 -20.94
C PRO A 542 12.99 9.89 -19.82
N LYS A 543 12.96 10.87 -18.90
CA LYS A 543 13.88 10.90 -17.75
C LYS A 543 13.64 9.74 -16.78
N ASN A 544 12.39 9.33 -16.59
CA ASN A 544 12.00 8.24 -15.69
C ASN A 544 12.39 6.89 -16.28
N VAL A 545 12.18 6.70 -17.58
CA VAL A 545 12.65 5.51 -18.32
C VAL A 545 14.18 5.43 -18.26
N ALA A 546 14.87 6.55 -18.51
CA ALA A 546 16.34 6.60 -18.43
C ALA A 546 16.86 6.25 -17.04
N LEU A 547 16.23 6.75 -15.97
CA LEU A 547 16.57 6.41 -14.59
C LEU A 547 16.49 4.89 -14.35
N MET A 548 15.35 4.30 -14.66
CA MET A 548 15.07 2.91 -14.33
C MET A 548 15.93 1.94 -15.14
N THR A 549 16.19 2.27 -16.42
CA THR A 549 17.06 1.47 -17.29
C THR A 549 18.54 1.61 -16.92
N LYS A 550 19.01 2.81 -16.54
CA LYS A 550 20.38 3.05 -16.07
C LYS A 550 20.75 2.15 -14.90
N HIS A 551 19.86 2.00 -13.95
CA HIS A 551 20.08 1.17 -12.76
C HIS A 551 19.71 -0.30 -12.95
N GLY A 552 19.24 -0.69 -14.13
CA GLY A 552 18.84 -2.08 -14.45
C GLY A 552 17.60 -2.55 -13.67
N VAL A 553 16.78 -1.63 -13.16
CA VAL A 553 15.58 -1.95 -12.37
C VAL A 553 14.44 -2.37 -13.29
N TYR A 554 14.24 -1.64 -14.39
CA TYR A 554 13.33 -2.00 -15.46
C TYR A 554 14.02 -1.88 -16.82
N THR A 555 13.61 -2.71 -17.76
CA THR A 555 13.81 -2.44 -19.19
C THR A 555 12.79 -1.41 -19.67
N THR A 556 13.03 -0.81 -20.84
CA THR A 556 12.03 0.09 -21.45
C THR A 556 10.72 -0.63 -21.74
N SER A 557 10.77 -1.88 -22.22
CA SER A 557 9.59 -2.69 -22.48
C SER A 557 8.82 -3.01 -21.19
N GLU A 558 9.50 -3.34 -20.11
CA GLU A 558 8.86 -3.57 -18.81
C GLU A 558 8.15 -2.32 -18.28
N MET A 559 8.70 -1.11 -18.48
CA MET A 559 8.03 0.13 -18.07
C MET A 559 6.79 0.43 -18.91
N MET A 560 6.90 0.29 -20.24
CA MET A 560 5.76 0.51 -21.13
C MET A 560 4.61 -0.45 -20.83
N ALA A 561 4.93 -1.73 -20.62
CA ALA A 561 3.93 -2.74 -20.28
C ALA A 561 3.23 -2.45 -18.95
N ARG A 562 3.97 -2.02 -17.92
CA ARG A 562 3.38 -1.65 -16.62
C ARG A 562 2.48 -0.42 -16.74
N HIS A 563 2.88 0.56 -17.51
CA HIS A 563 2.07 1.74 -17.78
C HIS A 563 0.71 1.34 -18.40
N GLU A 564 0.74 0.50 -19.43
CA GLU A 564 -0.47 -0.01 -20.08
C GLU A 564 -1.36 -0.79 -19.09
N ILE A 565 -0.78 -1.70 -18.30
CA ILE A 565 -1.50 -2.46 -17.26
C ILE A 565 -2.15 -1.53 -16.23
N HIS A 566 -1.47 -0.48 -15.80
CA HIS A 566 -2.02 0.46 -14.82
C HIS A 566 -3.18 1.27 -15.39
N MET A 567 -3.09 1.72 -16.65
CA MET A 567 -4.19 2.41 -17.32
C MET A 567 -5.40 1.50 -17.50
N GLU A 568 -5.18 0.30 -18.02
CA GLU A 568 -6.24 -0.69 -18.20
C GLU A 568 -6.91 -1.06 -16.88
N LYS A 569 -6.13 -1.25 -15.82
CA LYS A 569 -6.65 -1.55 -14.48
C LYS A 569 -7.52 -0.42 -13.95
N TYR A 570 -7.12 0.84 -14.12
CA TYR A 570 -7.93 2.01 -13.72
C TYR A 570 -9.27 2.00 -14.43
N CYS A 571 -9.28 1.86 -15.76
CA CYS A 571 -10.50 1.85 -16.54
C CYS A 571 -11.43 0.69 -16.18
N LYS A 572 -10.88 -0.52 -15.98
CA LYS A 572 -11.65 -1.69 -15.55
C LYS A 572 -12.30 -1.50 -14.18
N LEU A 573 -11.58 -0.93 -13.22
CA LEU A 573 -12.12 -0.67 -11.88
C LEU A 573 -13.29 0.32 -11.94
N ILE A 574 -13.12 1.46 -12.62
CA ILE A 574 -14.19 2.45 -12.78
C ILE A 574 -15.38 1.85 -13.57
N SER A 575 -15.11 1.02 -14.58
CA SER A 575 -16.17 0.31 -15.33
C SER A 575 -16.98 -0.63 -14.43
N ILE A 576 -16.31 -1.42 -13.57
CA ILE A 576 -16.97 -2.31 -12.62
C ILE A 576 -17.82 -1.51 -11.62
N GLU A 577 -17.29 -0.43 -11.07
CA GLU A 577 -18.02 0.45 -10.17
C GLU A 577 -19.25 1.06 -10.83
N ALA A 578 -19.11 1.59 -12.03
CA ALA A 578 -20.21 2.20 -12.78
C ALA A 578 -21.28 1.17 -13.15
N ALA A 579 -20.90 -0.02 -13.62
CA ALA A 579 -21.83 -1.10 -13.94
C ALA A 579 -22.58 -1.58 -12.69
N THR A 580 -21.85 -1.74 -11.55
CA THR A 580 -22.47 -2.11 -10.28
C THR A 580 -23.48 -1.07 -9.80
N LEU A 581 -23.11 0.23 -9.92
CA LEU A 581 -24.01 1.31 -9.54
C LEU A 581 -25.31 1.31 -10.39
N VAL A 582 -25.17 1.15 -11.71
CA VAL A 582 -26.32 1.02 -12.63
C VAL A 582 -27.20 -0.16 -12.23
N ASP A 583 -26.62 -1.32 -11.95
CA ASP A 583 -27.35 -2.53 -11.54
C ASP A 583 -28.14 -2.31 -10.24
N MET A 584 -27.50 -1.77 -9.21
CA MET A 584 -28.14 -1.48 -7.92
C MET A 584 -29.28 -0.46 -8.05
N VAL A 585 -29.12 0.55 -8.90
CA VAL A 585 -30.16 1.55 -9.17
C VAL A 585 -31.36 0.90 -9.87
N GLN A 586 -31.11 0.19 -10.98
CA GLN A 586 -32.15 -0.37 -11.82
C GLN A 586 -32.95 -1.50 -11.14
N HIS A 587 -32.28 -2.35 -10.39
CA HIS A 587 -32.92 -3.51 -9.77
C HIS A 587 -33.52 -3.24 -8.39
N SER A 588 -33.09 -2.20 -7.68
CA SER A 588 -33.49 -1.99 -6.30
C SER A 588 -33.93 -0.56 -5.98
N ILE A 589 -33.12 0.45 -6.22
CA ILE A 589 -33.34 1.81 -5.67
C ILE A 589 -34.55 2.49 -6.32
N LEU A 590 -34.64 2.50 -7.65
CA LEU A 590 -35.79 3.07 -8.38
C LEU A 590 -37.10 2.45 -7.93
N HIS A 591 -37.13 1.12 -7.74
CA HIS A 591 -38.31 0.41 -7.33
C HIS A 591 -38.69 0.65 -5.86
N ALA A 592 -37.70 0.81 -4.98
CA ALA A 592 -37.91 1.12 -3.57
C ALA A 592 -38.50 2.54 -3.41
N ALA A 593 -37.97 3.51 -4.11
CA ALA A 593 -38.47 4.88 -4.14
C ALA A 593 -39.90 4.95 -4.66
N SER A 594 -40.17 4.32 -5.83
CA SER A 594 -41.52 4.28 -6.42
C SER A 594 -42.55 3.57 -5.54
N ARG A 595 -42.16 2.49 -4.84
CA ARG A 595 -43.09 1.81 -3.90
C ARG A 595 -43.46 2.71 -2.73
N TYR A 596 -42.49 3.40 -2.13
CA TYR A 596 -42.78 4.29 -1.00
C TYR A 596 -43.58 5.52 -1.43
N GLU A 597 -43.28 6.09 -2.61
CA GLU A 597 -44.08 7.17 -3.21
C GLU A 597 -45.55 6.73 -3.39
N GLY A 598 -45.77 5.51 -3.91
CA GLY A 598 -47.12 4.94 -4.05
C GLY A 598 -47.87 4.83 -2.71
N VAL A 599 -47.17 4.48 -1.62
CA VAL A 599 -47.79 4.45 -0.27
C VAL A 599 -48.15 5.85 0.19
N LEU A 600 -47.30 6.87 -0.04
CA LEU A 600 -47.62 8.26 0.30
C LEU A 600 -48.85 8.75 -0.47
N CYS A 601 -48.94 8.50 -1.78
CA CYS A 601 -50.07 8.85 -2.62
C CYS A 601 -51.35 8.16 -2.15
N GLN A 602 -51.28 6.88 -1.82
CA GLN A 602 -52.44 6.14 -1.27
C GLN A 602 -52.86 6.72 0.08
N THR A 603 -51.93 7.10 0.95
CA THR A 603 -52.20 7.75 2.24
C THR A 603 -52.95 9.07 2.08
N ILE A 604 -52.51 9.90 1.11
CA ILE A 604 -53.16 11.17 0.77
C ILE A 604 -54.61 10.93 0.35
N LEU A 605 -54.85 9.95 -0.55
CA LEU A 605 -56.19 9.62 -1.02
C LEU A 605 -57.08 9.14 0.11
N GLN A 606 -56.63 8.26 0.96
CA GLN A 606 -57.40 7.72 2.11
C GLN A 606 -57.68 8.82 3.14
N LYS A 607 -56.73 9.68 3.46
CA LYS A 607 -56.93 10.83 4.38
C LYS A 607 -58.02 11.78 3.86
N LYS A 608 -57.93 12.16 2.60
CA LYS A 608 -58.89 13.07 1.97
C LYS A 608 -60.29 12.46 1.85
N GLN A 609 -60.39 11.14 1.64
CA GLN A 609 -61.64 10.42 1.62
C GLN A 609 -62.33 10.34 3.00
N ALA A 610 -61.51 10.07 4.06
CA ALA A 610 -62.01 9.95 5.42
C ALA A 610 -62.27 11.33 6.08
N LEU A 611 -61.41 12.31 5.78
CA LEU A 611 -61.41 13.66 6.32
C LEU A 611 -61.21 14.65 5.17
N PRO A 612 -62.26 15.20 4.52
CA PRO A 612 -62.12 16.03 3.33
C PRO A 612 -61.21 17.26 3.47
N HIS A 613 -61.06 17.76 4.70
CA HIS A 613 -60.19 18.92 5.00
C HIS A 613 -58.83 18.53 5.64
N ALA A 614 -58.44 17.24 5.56
CA ALA A 614 -57.15 16.82 6.11
C ALA A 614 -55.99 17.56 5.48
N ASP A 615 -55.10 18.03 6.31
CA ASP A 615 -53.82 18.58 5.90
C ASP A 615 -52.86 17.42 5.53
N CYS A 616 -52.55 17.27 4.25
CA CYS A 616 -51.65 16.22 3.73
C CYS A 616 -50.30 16.80 3.27
N ARG A 617 -49.91 17.97 3.75
CA ARG A 617 -48.67 18.66 3.29
C ARG A 617 -47.40 17.81 3.47
N VAL A 618 -47.34 17.00 4.52
CA VAL A 618 -46.14 16.13 4.78
C VAL A 618 -46.04 15.07 3.70
N GLU A 619 -47.11 14.30 3.49
CA GLU A 619 -47.11 13.25 2.47
C GLU A 619 -46.95 13.80 1.07
N THR A 620 -47.55 14.96 0.76
CA THR A 620 -47.42 15.62 -0.54
C THR A 620 -45.98 16.08 -0.78
N ALA A 621 -45.38 16.77 0.17
CA ALA A 621 -44.02 17.25 0.02
C ALA A 621 -42.99 16.10 -0.14
N LEU A 622 -43.17 15.00 0.61
CA LEU A 622 -42.31 13.82 0.47
C LEU A 622 -42.53 13.15 -0.90
N ALA A 623 -43.78 12.94 -1.32
CA ALA A 623 -44.09 12.30 -2.61
C ALA A 623 -43.54 13.11 -3.79
N GLU A 624 -43.72 14.45 -3.80
CA GLU A 624 -43.20 15.33 -4.84
C GLU A 624 -41.64 15.31 -4.89
N SER A 625 -41.00 15.32 -3.72
CA SER A 625 -39.53 15.26 -3.65
C SER A 625 -38.99 13.93 -4.17
N ILE A 626 -39.62 12.80 -3.77
CA ILE A 626 -39.20 11.47 -4.21
C ILE A 626 -39.45 11.30 -5.71
N LEU A 627 -40.59 11.75 -6.24
CA LEU A 627 -40.94 11.70 -7.67
C LEU A 627 -39.86 12.44 -8.50
N THR A 628 -39.51 13.66 -8.08
CA THR A 628 -38.51 14.49 -8.78
C THR A 628 -37.14 13.80 -8.77
N LEU A 629 -36.67 13.40 -7.59
CA LEU A 629 -35.34 12.76 -7.46
C LEU A 629 -35.29 11.40 -8.16
N ASN A 630 -36.35 10.63 -8.16
CA ASN A 630 -36.40 9.34 -8.84
C ASN A 630 -36.37 9.51 -10.37
N GLY A 631 -36.99 10.58 -10.91
CA GLY A 631 -36.87 10.98 -12.30
C GLY A 631 -35.44 11.40 -12.68
N GLU A 632 -34.81 12.28 -11.88
CA GLU A 632 -33.41 12.69 -12.06
C GLU A 632 -32.46 11.48 -12.00
N LEU A 633 -32.69 10.58 -11.05
CA LEU A 633 -31.89 9.35 -10.91
C LEU A 633 -32.00 8.44 -12.13
N LEU A 634 -33.19 8.29 -12.70
CA LEU A 634 -33.39 7.53 -13.93
C LEU A 634 -32.61 8.14 -15.10
N ASP A 635 -32.73 9.46 -15.32
CA ASP A 635 -32.05 10.16 -16.40
C ASP A 635 -30.54 10.07 -16.27
N ASP A 636 -30.01 10.30 -15.07
CA ASP A 636 -28.56 10.19 -14.78
C ASP A 636 -28.03 8.76 -14.94
N THR A 637 -28.85 7.75 -14.59
CA THR A 637 -28.48 6.34 -14.75
C THR A 637 -28.44 5.93 -16.22
N VAL A 638 -29.42 6.41 -17.03
CA VAL A 638 -29.41 6.19 -18.49
C VAL A 638 -28.21 6.85 -19.12
N ALA A 639 -27.84 8.07 -18.71
CA ALA A 639 -26.66 8.75 -19.18
C ALA A 639 -25.39 8.00 -18.81
N LEU A 640 -25.27 7.47 -17.59
CA LEU A 640 -24.14 6.66 -17.16
C LEU A 640 -24.01 5.36 -17.98
N LYS A 641 -25.12 4.67 -18.20
CA LYS A 641 -25.15 3.45 -19.02
C LYS A 641 -24.73 3.73 -20.45
N THR A 642 -25.26 4.81 -21.06
CA THR A 642 -24.87 5.24 -22.40
C THR A 642 -23.37 5.56 -22.47
N ALA A 643 -22.84 6.26 -21.47
CA ALA A 643 -21.41 6.57 -21.40
C ALA A 643 -20.55 5.30 -21.32
N LEU A 644 -20.97 4.27 -20.59
CA LEU A 644 -20.29 2.98 -20.55
C LEU A 644 -20.31 2.26 -21.91
N GLU A 645 -21.46 2.24 -22.57
CA GLU A 645 -21.64 1.57 -23.87
C GLU A 645 -20.87 2.27 -25.01
N THR A 646 -20.61 3.56 -24.88
CA THR A 646 -19.88 4.36 -25.86
C THR A 646 -18.42 4.64 -25.49
N ALA A 647 -17.93 3.98 -24.42
CA ALA A 647 -16.55 4.15 -23.99
C ALA A 647 -15.55 3.71 -25.08
N PRO A 648 -14.45 4.44 -25.31
CA PRO A 648 -13.43 4.06 -26.29
C PRO A 648 -12.78 2.74 -25.88
N GLU A 649 -12.61 1.83 -26.84
CA GLU A 649 -12.00 0.52 -26.63
C GLU A 649 -10.47 0.52 -26.84
N THR A 650 -9.97 1.51 -27.57
CA THR A 650 -8.55 1.64 -27.96
C THR A 650 -8.05 3.04 -27.63
N ASP A 651 -6.73 3.19 -27.51
CA ASP A 651 -6.03 4.42 -27.11
C ASP A 651 -6.02 4.66 -25.58
N GLY A 652 -4.98 4.12 -24.93
CA GLY A 652 -4.87 4.05 -23.47
C GLY A 652 -5.05 5.39 -22.75
N GLU A 653 -4.43 6.49 -23.22
CA GLU A 653 -4.57 7.80 -22.57
C GLU A 653 -5.94 8.46 -22.82
N HIS A 654 -6.50 8.31 -24.02
CA HIS A 654 -7.83 8.82 -24.32
C HIS A 654 -8.90 8.07 -23.53
N MET A 655 -8.79 6.75 -23.47
CA MET A 655 -9.65 5.90 -22.64
C MET A 655 -9.56 6.29 -21.16
N LEU A 656 -8.33 6.43 -20.63
CA LEU A 656 -8.07 6.81 -19.24
C LEU A 656 -8.77 8.14 -18.87
N ARG A 657 -8.63 9.17 -19.71
CA ARG A 657 -9.29 10.48 -19.52
C ARG A 657 -10.80 10.37 -19.62
N TYR A 658 -11.33 9.59 -20.56
CA TYR A 658 -12.76 9.41 -20.72
C TYR A 658 -13.38 8.76 -19.46
N TYR A 659 -12.74 7.73 -18.91
CA TYR A 659 -13.22 7.09 -17.67
C TYR A 659 -13.18 8.06 -16.47
N HIS A 660 -12.16 8.89 -16.37
CA HIS A 660 -12.08 9.90 -15.31
C HIS A 660 -13.06 11.07 -15.52
N ASP A 661 -13.03 11.71 -16.68
CA ASP A 661 -13.74 12.98 -16.91
C ASP A 661 -15.22 12.80 -17.23
N THR A 662 -15.63 11.63 -17.73
CA THR A 662 -17.00 11.34 -18.12
C THR A 662 -17.66 10.33 -17.19
N ILE A 663 -17.15 9.11 -17.12
CA ILE A 663 -17.80 8.01 -16.37
C ILE A 663 -17.80 8.31 -14.87
N PHE A 664 -16.65 8.62 -14.30
CA PHE A 664 -16.54 8.93 -12.87
C PHE A 664 -17.37 10.16 -12.46
N VAL A 665 -17.37 11.20 -13.28
CA VAL A 665 -18.20 12.40 -13.04
C VAL A 665 -19.69 12.05 -13.06
N GLN A 666 -20.14 11.22 -14.01
CA GLN A 666 -21.54 10.82 -14.10
C GLN A 666 -21.94 9.90 -12.93
N MET A 667 -21.06 9.02 -12.47
CA MET A 667 -21.28 8.23 -11.25
C MET A 667 -21.56 9.11 -10.04
N ASN A 668 -20.83 10.22 -9.88
CA ASN A 668 -21.05 11.16 -8.78
C ASN A 668 -22.43 11.86 -8.84
N LYS A 669 -22.96 12.12 -10.02
CA LYS A 669 -24.35 12.64 -10.17
C LYS A 669 -25.38 11.62 -9.73
N VAL A 670 -25.27 10.37 -10.21
CA VAL A 670 -26.13 9.28 -9.80
C VAL A 670 -26.10 9.11 -8.28
N ARG A 671 -24.91 9.10 -7.68
CA ARG A 671 -24.73 9.04 -6.22
C ARG A 671 -25.47 10.18 -5.50
N ALA A 672 -25.35 11.40 -5.97
CA ALA A 672 -25.97 12.57 -5.31
C ALA A 672 -27.49 12.46 -5.20
N SER A 673 -28.15 11.88 -6.22
CA SER A 673 -29.60 11.62 -6.21
C SER A 673 -29.95 10.48 -5.26
N ILE A 674 -29.14 9.41 -5.23
CA ILE A 674 -29.37 8.28 -4.32
C ILE A 674 -29.20 8.70 -2.86
N ASP A 675 -28.14 9.44 -2.52
CA ASP A 675 -27.88 9.88 -1.15
C ASP A 675 -28.99 10.76 -0.60
N LYS A 676 -29.65 11.57 -1.45
CA LYS A 676 -30.85 12.33 -1.09
C LYS A 676 -32.08 11.41 -0.90
N LEU A 677 -32.33 10.49 -1.84
CA LEU A 677 -33.42 9.52 -1.72
C LEU A 677 -33.33 8.68 -0.45
N GLU A 678 -32.12 8.25 -0.05
CA GLU A 678 -31.89 7.51 1.19
C GLU A 678 -32.40 8.25 2.44
N THR A 679 -32.35 9.59 2.43
CA THR A 679 -32.85 10.41 3.56
C THR A 679 -34.37 10.58 3.57
N LEU A 680 -35.06 10.37 2.44
CA LEU A 680 -36.50 10.59 2.27
C LEU A 680 -37.31 9.31 2.29
N VAL A 681 -36.76 8.22 1.76
CA VAL A 681 -37.43 6.92 1.71
C VAL A 681 -37.39 6.30 3.11
N ALA A 682 -38.57 5.83 3.57
CA ALA A 682 -38.66 5.22 4.89
C ALA A 682 -37.77 3.95 5.00
N GLY A 683 -37.20 3.71 6.18
CA GLY A 683 -36.23 2.65 6.40
C GLY A 683 -36.69 1.25 6.04
N ASP A 684 -37.99 0.96 6.22
CA ASP A 684 -38.59 -0.34 5.86
C ASP A 684 -38.69 -0.55 4.33
N TYR A 685 -38.56 0.51 3.54
CA TYR A 685 -38.57 0.48 2.09
C TYR A 685 -37.18 0.59 1.47
N TRP A 686 -36.21 1.13 2.22
CA TRP A 686 -34.83 1.29 1.72
C TRP A 686 -34.13 -0.08 1.65
N PRO A 687 -33.60 -0.49 0.47
CA PRO A 687 -33.18 -1.86 0.27
C PRO A 687 -31.79 -2.21 0.83
N TYR A 688 -30.99 -1.20 1.18
CA TYR A 688 -29.59 -1.40 1.54
C TYR A 688 -29.25 -0.95 2.96
N PRO A 689 -28.29 -1.60 3.65
CA PRO A 689 -27.71 -1.10 4.88
C PRO A 689 -27.13 0.31 4.69
N ARG A 690 -27.46 1.21 5.61
CA ARG A 690 -26.98 2.60 5.62
C ARG A 690 -25.63 2.72 6.32
N TYR A 691 -24.97 3.88 6.19
CA TYR A 691 -23.72 4.15 6.90
C TYR A 691 -23.87 4.03 8.42
N THR A 692 -25.03 4.37 8.98
CA THR A 692 -25.34 4.16 10.40
C THR A 692 -25.23 2.68 10.78
N ASP A 693 -25.71 1.79 9.92
CA ASP A 693 -25.67 0.36 10.16
C ASP A 693 -24.25 -0.21 9.99
N LEU A 694 -23.55 0.21 8.93
CA LEU A 694 -22.24 -0.32 8.57
C LEU A 694 -21.13 0.14 9.52
N LEU A 695 -21.11 1.43 9.89
CA LEU A 695 -20.03 2.04 10.67
C LEU A 695 -20.17 1.87 12.19
N PHE A 696 -21.33 1.46 12.69
CA PHE A 696 -21.60 1.41 14.14
C PHE A 696 -22.03 0.02 14.64
N SER A 697 -22.00 -1.01 13.78
CA SER A 697 -22.41 -2.38 14.13
C SER A 697 -21.33 -3.23 14.79
N VAL A 698 -20.08 -2.81 14.71
CA VAL A 698 -18.90 -3.58 15.18
C VAL A 698 -18.23 -2.88 16.33
#